data_656782e69b99af39dc8a9b50c9752c1c
#
_entry.id   656782e69b99af39dc8a9b50c9752c1c
#
_cell.length_a   1.000
_cell.length_b   1.000
_cell.length_c   1.000
_cell.angle_alpha   90.00
_cell.angle_beta   90.00
_cell.angle_gamma   90.00
#
_symmetry.space_group_name_H-M   'P 1'
#
loop_
_entity.id
_entity.type
_entity.pdbx_description
1 polymer ?
#
loop_
_entity_poly.entity_id
_entity_poly.type
_entity_poly.pdbx_seq_one_letter_code
_entity_poly.pdbx_strand_id
1 'polypeptide(L)'
;MIRRSWFLCLAAMFVDAHAAAKPVAPYDYYSAGQIEAPRPGATEGALMLLGGGDWPVPAFRWFVEKMGHGHLVILRASGTDDLQQDFLKEIGGAASVETLVFHSRAAASDPRVLDIVRHADGIFFGGGDQSNYVRYFKGTPLNSLIEEHVRSGRPVGGTSAGLAILGAYSYGAMDGGSLVSTDAMKNPLGSGVTLVDDFLHLPYLSRVITDSHFAIRERWGRLLVFVGRLATERRDPGITGIGIDEKAALCIEANGMGRVYSIGRGFAWLVRPMRAPDVLGKTRFNFRAVPITGVGAESAIDLNTFAVTRPSFEIAVSIVDGQFDPASFAALKAAALTPAPEVAAAAPGKWTLVIHGGAGVIERGDLTAAKEAAYRAALKSALEAGRKVLAGNGTSLDAVEAAIRVLEDDPLFNAGRGAVFTADGRNELDASIMDGATRMAGAVAGVTRTRNPITLARAVMQKSPHVMLARDGADQFSVEQGLPQVTPDYFRTEERWQQLLEWRRDNAKLLDPTHSRGTVGAVAIDVNGHVAAGTSTGGMTGKRWGRIGDSPVIGAGTYAADGNCAVSATGSGEYFIRASAARQLCDRIAWHGESVRSAAAATIANIGDIGGDGGVIAIDGKGDIAFAMNSSGMYRGWVTSDSAATTAIYSNEPGPE
;
A
#
# COMPACT_ATOMS: atom_id res chain seq x y z
N MET A 1 -52.50 -86.25 -3.61
CA MET A 1 -51.04 -86.35 -3.66
C MET A 1 -50.49 -84.95 -3.48
N ILE A 2 -50.21 -84.54 -2.26
CA ILE A 2 -49.76 -83.19 -1.95
C ILE A 2 -48.56 -83.32 -1.00
N ARG A 3 -47.36 -82.91 -1.45
CA ARG A 3 -46.15 -82.85 -0.64
C ARG A 3 -46.07 -81.49 0.05
N ARG A 4 -46.00 -81.54 1.36
CA ARG A 4 -45.69 -80.40 2.20
C ARG A 4 -44.15 -80.19 2.27
N SER A 5 -43.64 -79.04 1.91
CA SER A 5 -42.25 -78.65 2.14
C SER A 5 -42.21 -77.67 3.33
N TRP A 6 -41.38 -78.01 4.29
CA TRP A 6 -41.08 -77.20 5.46
C TRP A 6 -40.00 -76.14 5.09
N PHE A 7 -40.27 -74.89 5.35
CA PHE A 7 -39.22 -73.83 5.31
C PHE A 7 -38.70 -73.58 6.73
N LEU A 8 -37.39 -73.82 6.94
CA LEU A 8 -36.66 -73.39 8.12
C LEU A 8 -36.32 -71.91 7.93
N CYS A 9 -36.82 -71.06 8.82
CA CYS A 9 -36.31 -69.65 8.94
C CYS A 9 -35.03 -69.68 9.78
N LEU A 10 -33.88 -69.38 9.15
CA LEU A 10 -32.65 -68.99 9.84
C LEU A 10 -32.74 -67.50 10.14
N ALA A 11 -32.87 -67.12 11.42
CA ALA A 11 -32.70 -65.73 11.88
C ALA A 11 -31.22 -65.43 11.88
N ALA A 12 -30.74 -64.59 10.92
CA ALA A 12 -29.43 -64.03 10.94
C ALA A 12 -29.46 -62.83 11.91
N MET A 13 -28.77 -62.91 13.05
CA MET A 13 -28.46 -61.77 13.91
C MET A 13 -27.44 -60.87 13.18
N PHE A 14 -27.90 -59.75 12.68
CA PHE A 14 -26.98 -58.62 12.30
C PHE A 14 -26.46 -58.04 13.59
N VAL A 15 -25.19 -58.27 13.89
CA VAL A 15 -24.44 -57.47 14.86
C VAL A 15 -24.05 -56.17 14.14
N ASP A 16 -24.77 -55.09 14.40
CA ASP A 16 -24.35 -53.74 14.02
C ASP A 16 -23.03 -53.42 14.72
N ALA A 17 -21.93 -53.60 14.00
CA ALA A 17 -20.65 -53.03 14.39
C ALA A 17 -20.74 -51.52 14.20
N HIS A 18 -21.11 -50.78 15.25
CA HIS A 18 -20.88 -49.37 15.32
C HIS A 18 -19.37 -49.15 15.15
N ALA A 19 -18.94 -48.76 13.94
CA ALA A 19 -17.61 -48.26 13.72
C ALA A 19 -17.47 -47.02 14.62
N ALA A 20 -16.72 -47.12 15.71
CA ALA A 20 -16.37 -46.00 16.54
C ALA A 20 -15.71 -44.97 15.62
N ALA A 21 -16.31 -43.79 15.48
CA ALA A 21 -15.72 -42.67 14.75
C ALA A 21 -14.31 -42.49 15.27
N LYS A 22 -13.32 -42.42 14.38
CA LYS A 22 -11.94 -42.12 14.77
C LYS A 22 -11.96 -40.85 15.60
N PRO A 23 -11.30 -40.79 16.76
CA PRO A 23 -11.25 -39.58 17.55
C PRO A 23 -10.67 -38.45 16.69
N VAL A 24 -11.40 -37.36 16.60
CA VAL A 24 -10.93 -36.16 15.89
C VAL A 24 -9.64 -35.71 16.59
N ALA A 25 -8.58 -35.49 15.82
CA ALA A 25 -7.32 -34.99 16.37
C ALA A 25 -7.58 -33.66 17.11
N PRO A 26 -6.93 -33.39 18.24
CA PRO A 26 -7.16 -32.18 19.01
C PRO A 26 -6.75 -30.90 18.26
N TYR A 27 -5.90 -31.00 17.24
CA TYR A 27 -5.47 -29.94 16.34
C TYR A 27 -4.97 -30.51 15.02
N ASP A 28 -4.94 -29.65 13.97
CA ASP A 28 -4.21 -29.89 12.74
C ASP A 28 -2.91 -29.09 12.74
N TYR A 29 -1.88 -29.65 12.10
CA TYR A 29 -0.57 -29.02 11.97
C TYR A 29 -0.13 -28.99 10.51
N TYR A 30 0.29 -27.80 10.07
CA TYR A 30 0.83 -27.55 8.75
C TYR A 30 2.15 -26.80 8.87
N SER A 31 3.09 -27.03 7.96
CA SER A 31 4.37 -26.34 7.93
C SER A 31 4.83 -26.08 6.51
N ALA A 32 5.49 -24.95 6.31
CA ALA A 32 6.06 -24.55 5.03
C ALA A 32 7.32 -23.68 5.26
N GLY A 33 8.22 -23.65 4.29
CA GLY A 33 9.50 -22.94 4.38
C GLY A 33 10.61 -23.80 4.99
N GLN A 34 11.64 -23.16 5.54
CA GLN A 34 12.86 -23.80 6.07
C GLN A 34 12.74 -23.95 7.60
N ILE A 35 12.07 -25.01 8.08
CA ILE A 35 11.83 -25.26 9.51
C ILE A 35 13.15 -25.40 10.31
N GLU A 36 14.17 -25.98 9.71
CA GLU A 36 15.49 -26.19 10.32
C GLU A 36 16.44 -24.97 10.18
N ALA A 37 15.94 -23.83 9.65
CA ALA A 37 16.77 -22.64 9.54
C ALA A 37 17.26 -22.17 10.91
N PRO A 38 18.47 -21.60 11.00
CA PRO A 38 18.94 -20.99 12.25
C PRO A 38 18.00 -19.88 12.71
N ARG A 39 17.80 -19.79 14.01
CA ARG A 39 17.03 -18.68 14.58
C ARG A 39 17.72 -17.34 14.32
N PRO A 40 16.95 -16.25 14.14
CA PRO A 40 17.51 -14.92 14.01
C PRO A 40 18.27 -14.51 15.28
N GLY A 41 19.28 -13.67 15.11
CA GLY A 41 20.10 -13.19 16.23
C GLY A 41 19.36 -12.25 17.19
N ALA A 42 18.31 -11.58 16.73
CA ALA A 42 17.49 -10.67 17.52
C ALA A 42 16.07 -10.56 16.97
N THR A 43 15.10 -10.45 17.88
CA THR A 43 13.72 -10.06 17.60
C THR A 43 13.41 -8.75 18.32
N GLU A 44 12.40 -8.01 17.86
CA GLU A 44 11.93 -6.81 18.54
C GLU A 44 10.46 -6.96 18.96
N GLY A 45 10.16 -6.58 20.21
CA GLY A 45 8.79 -6.58 20.72
C GLY A 45 7.89 -5.67 19.90
N ALA A 46 6.75 -6.20 19.44
CA ALA A 46 5.80 -5.45 18.64
C ALA A 46 4.41 -6.06 18.72
N LEU A 47 3.37 -5.24 18.50
CA LEU A 47 2.00 -5.73 18.36
C LEU A 47 1.41 -5.27 17.02
N MET A 48 0.72 -6.17 16.30
CA MET A 48 0.01 -5.83 15.07
C MET A 48 -1.48 -6.17 15.18
N LEU A 49 -2.33 -5.16 15.10
CA LEU A 49 -3.77 -5.25 15.21
C LEU A 49 -4.39 -5.03 13.82
N LEU A 50 -4.79 -6.08 13.12
CA LEU A 50 -5.35 -6.02 11.76
C LEU A 50 -6.87 -6.19 11.79
N GLY A 51 -7.62 -5.27 11.18
CA GLY A 51 -9.09 -5.24 11.20
C GLY A 51 -9.78 -6.31 10.37
N GLY A 52 -9.08 -7.02 9.51
CA GLY A 52 -9.59 -8.03 8.58
C GLY A 52 -9.62 -7.55 7.13
N GLY A 53 -10.09 -8.40 6.21
CA GLY A 53 -10.06 -8.13 4.77
C GLY A 53 -8.67 -8.32 4.17
N ASP A 54 -8.40 -7.66 3.03
CA ASP A 54 -7.11 -7.73 2.34
C ASP A 54 -5.98 -7.15 3.21
N TRP A 55 -4.77 -7.59 2.96
CA TRP A 55 -3.62 -7.35 3.82
C TRP A 55 -2.79 -6.15 3.38
N PRO A 56 -2.61 -5.12 4.22
CA PRO A 56 -1.66 -4.06 3.95
C PRO A 56 -0.23 -4.61 4.04
N VAL A 57 0.32 -5.03 2.91
CA VAL A 57 1.64 -5.69 2.80
C VAL A 57 2.75 -4.96 3.58
N PRO A 58 2.82 -3.61 3.61
CA PRO A 58 3.83 -2.92 4.42
C PRO A 58 3.76 -3.23 5.93
N ALA A 59 2.56 -3.42 6.50
CA ALA A 59 2.40 -3.80 7.91
C ALA A 59 2.94 -5.20 8.18
N PHE A 60 2.69 -6.13 7.25
CA PHE A 60 3.17 -7.51 7.40
C PHE A 60 4.68 -7.62 7.20
N ARG A 61 5.27 -6.86 6.28
CA ARG A 61 6.73 -6.77 6.13
C ARG A 61 7.38 -6.21 7.39
N TRP A 62 6.81 -5.14 7.96
CA TRP A 62 7.23 -4.62 9.25
C TRP A 62 7.15 -5.69 10.35
N PHE A 63 6.09 -6.49 10.40
CA PHE A 63 5.95 -7.57 11.37
C PHE A 63 7.00 -8.67 11.19
N VAL A 64 7.29 -9.07 9.95
CA VAL A 64 8.33 -10.04 9.60
C VAL A 64 9.73 -9.51 9.96
N GLU A 65 9.99 -8.21 9.77
CA GLU A 65 11.23 -7.56 10.24
C GLU A 65 11.35 -7.64 11.76
N LYS A 66 10.27 -7.36 12.51
CA LYS A 66 10.26 -7.44 13.99
C LYS A 66 10.53 -8.85 14.52
N MET A 67 10.13 -9.88 13.82
CA MET A 67 10.49 -11.27 14.15
C MET A 67 11.88 -11.68 13.64
N GLY A 68 12.67 -10.76 13.10
CA GLY A 68 14.04 -11.02 12.62
C GLY A 68 14.10 -11.95 11.43
N HIS A 69 13.05 -12.01 10.60
CA HIS A 69 12.92 -12.93 9.47
C HIS A 69 12.95 -14.42 9.85
N GLY A 70 12.63 -14.74 11.11
CA GLY A 70 12.68 -16.09 11.69
C GLY A 70 11.43 -16.93 11.41
N HIS A 71 11.08 -17.73 12.43
CA HIS A 71 10.00 -18.71 12.38
C HIS A 71 8.69 -18.10 12.87
N LEU A 72 7.68 -18.08 11.98
CA LEU A 72 6.34 -17.62 12.30
C LEU A 72 5.45 -18.79 12.70
N VAL A 73 4.73 -18.67 13.82
CA VAL A 73 3.67 -19.61 14.19
C VAL A 73 2.30 -18.93 14.07
N ILE A 74 1.43 -19.48 13.24
CA ILE A 74 0.05 -19.03 13.08
C ILE A 74 -0.87 -19.90 13.94
N LEU A 75 -1.60 -19.26 14.86
CA LEU A 75 -2.58 -19.92 15.72
C LEU A 75 -3.98 -19.65 15.17
N ARG A 76 -4.76 -20.71 14.97
CA ARG A 76 -6.12 -20.64 14.42
C ARG A 76 -7.08 -21.47 15.26
N ALA A 77 -8.31 -20.97 15.44
CA ALA A 77 -9.40 -21.72 16.06
C ALA A 77 -10.43 -22.23 15.03
N SER A 78 -10.15 -22.05 13.75
CA SER A 78 -10.85 -22.57 12.58
C SER A 78 -10.07 -22.27 11.30
N GLY A 79 -10.39 -22.95 10.18
CA GLY A 79 -9.75 -22.75 8.88
C GLY A 79 -8.67 -23.79 8.56
N THR A 80 -7.71 -23.45 7.71
CA THR A 80 -6.64 -24.31 7.22
C THR A 80 -5.28 -23.58 7.25
N ASP A 81 -4.37 -23.97 6.37
CA ASP A 81 -3.03 -23.39 6.16
C ASP A 81 -2.99 -22.24 5.15
N ASP A 82 -4.13 -21.74 4.70
CA ASP A 82 -4.29 -20.73 3.65
C ASP A 82 -3.40 -19.48 3.84
N LEU A 83 -3.14 -19.07 5.08
CA LEU A 83 -2.29 -17.91 5.38
C LEU A 83 -0.77 -18.14 5.21
N GLN A 84 -0.31 -19.39 5.13
CA GLN A 84 1.13 -19.69 5.03
C GLN A 84 1.76 -19.15 3.75
N GLN A 85 1.06 -19.29 2.63
CA GLN A 85 1.56 -18.86 1.33
C GLN A 85 1.66 -17.34 1.24
N ASP A 86 0.75 -16.63 1.88
CA ASP A 86 0.78 -15.17 1.95
C ASP A 86 2.08 -14.69 2.63
N PHE A 87 2.42 -15.25 3.80
CA PHE A 87 3.65 -14.89 4.51
C PHE A 87 4.95 -15.32 3.79
N LEU A 88 4.94 -16.46 3.11
CA LEU A 88 6.15 -16.97 2.44
C LEU A 88 6.40 -16.36 1.06
N LYS A 89 5.33 -16.06 0.29
CA LYS A 89 5.45 -15.63 -1.11
C LYS A 89 5.06 -14.17 -1.32
N GLU A 90 3.88 -13.74 -0.86
CA GLU A 90 3.36 -12.40 -1.14
C GLU A 90 4.04 -11.34 -0.27
N ILE A 91 4.15 -11.59 1.02
CA ILE A 91 4.85 -10.74 1.96
C ILE A 91 6.35 -11.00 1.84
N GLY A 92 6.71 -12.30 1.92
CA GLY A 92 8.09 -12.79 1.88
C GLY A 92 8.87 -12.50 3.16
N GLY A 93 10.05 -13.12 3.28
CA GLY A 93 11.03 -12.81 4.31
C GLY A 93 10.97 -13.67 5.58
N ALA A 94 9.92 -14.44 5.84
CA ALA A 94 9.92 -15.42 6.92
C ALA A 94 10.75 -16.65 6.53
N ALA A 95 11.52 -17.21 7.46
CA ALA A 95 12.28 -18.45 7.23
C ALA A 95 11.34 -19.65 7.11
N SER A 96 10.35 -19.74 7.99
CA SER A 96 9.28 -20.75 7.94
C SER A 96 7.98 -20.23 8.51
N VAL A 97 6.90 -20.91 8.16
CA VAL A 97 5.57 -20.65 8.71
C VAL A 97 4.96 -21.99 9.13
N GLU A 98 4.59 -22.10 10.39
CA GLU A 98 3.89 -23.24 10.96
C GLU A 98 2.49 -22.80 11.37
N THR A 99 1.45 -23.59 11.01
CA THR A 99 0.06 -23.29 11.36
C THR A 99 -0.50 -24.40 12.25
N LEU A 100 -1.08 -23.99 13.37
CA LEU A 100 -1.77 -24.84 14.31
C LEU A 100 -3.27 -24.49 14.31
N VAL A 101 -4.12 -25.41 13.88
CA VAL A 101 -5.59 -25.24 13.88
C VAL A 101 -6.18 -26.04 15.03
N PHE A 102 -6.73 -25.37 16.02
CA PHE A 102 -7.21 -25.98 17.26
C PHE A 102 -8.67 -26.44 17.13
N HIS A 103 -8.93 -27.68 17.51
CA HIS A 103 -10.28 -28.25 17.54
C HIS A 103 -10.81 -28.48 18.97
N SER A 104 -9.93 -28.39 19.96
CA SER A 104 -10.32 -28.55 21.35
C SER A 104 -9.33 -27.88 22.31
N ARG A 105 -9.77 -27.69 23.56
CA ARG A 105 -8.93 -27.18 24.64
C ARG A 105 -7.73 -28.08 24.97
N ALA A 106 -7.84 -29.40 24.70
CA ALA A 106 -6.76 -30.36 24.97
C ALA A 106 -5.49 -30.02 24.18
N ALA A 107 -5.63 -29.50 22.94
CA ALA A 107 -4.50 -29.08 22.12
C ALA A 107 -3.65 -27.97 22.78
N ALA A 108 -4.25 -27.09 23.57
CA ALA A 108 -3.53 -26.01 24.25
C ALA A 108 -2.65 -26.47 25.43
N SER A 109 -2.65 -27.77 25.73
CA SER A 109 -1.77 -28.43 26.72
C SER A 109 -0.93 -29.52 26.07
N ASP A 110 -1.01 -29.73 24.77
CA ASP A 110 -0.25 -30.73 24.04
C ASP A 110 1.24 -30.35 24.02
N PRO A 111 2.16 -31.25 24.44
CA PRO A 111 3.59 -30.94 24.52
C PRO A 111 4.21 -30.49 23.19
N ARG A 112 3.77 -31.08 22.06
CA ARG A 112 4.27 -30.71 20.73
C ARG A 112 3.79 -29.31 20.33
N VAL A 113 2.53 -28.97 20.59
CA VAL A 113 1.99 -27.61 20.37
C VAL A 113 2.77 -26.58 21.17
N LEU A 114 3.01 -26.87 22.47
CA LEU A 114 3.76 -25.97 23.33
C LEU A 114 5.22 -25.83 22.88
N ASP A 115 5.82 -26.90 22.37
CA ASP A 115 7.18 -26.84 21.84
C ASP A 115 7.28 -25.99 20.58
N ILE A 116 6.39 -26.17 19.61
CA ILE A 116 6.31 -25.33 18.39
C ILE A 116 6.18 -23.84 18.77
N VAL A 117 5.24 -23.50 19.65
CA VAL A 117 5.00 -22.11 20.05
C VAL A 117 6.18 -21.52 20.84
N ARG A 118 6.88 -22.32 21.66
CA ARG A 118 8.09 -21.89 22.38
C ARG A 118 9.20 -21.50 21.42
N HIS A 119 9.29 -22.17 20.29
CA HIS A 119 10.29 -21.94 19.27
C HIS A 119 9.90 -20.85 18.24
N ALA A 120 8.73 -20.26 18.31
CA ALA A 120 8.32 -19.17 17.43
C ALA A 120 9.16 -17.91 17.67
N ASP A 121 9.51 -17.21 16.59
CA ASP A 121 10.09 -15.86 16.62
C ASP A 121 9.02 -14.79 16.48
N GLY A 122 7.85 -15.14 15.89
CA GLY A 122 6.63 -14.35 15.86
C GLY A 122 5.38 -15.23 15.99
N ILE A 123 4.33 -14.72 16.61
CA ILE A 123 3.02 -15.39 16.71
C ILE A 123 1.96 -14.54 16.00
N PHE A 124 1.13 -15.18 15.17
CA PHE A 124 0.02 -14.51 14.50
C PHE A 124 -1.29 -15.25 14.71
N PHE A 125 -2.32 -14.54 15.19
CA PHE A 125 -3.66 -15.10 15.36
C PHE A 125 -4.49 -14.89 14.11
N GLY A 126 -4.97 -15.98 13.50
CA GLY A 126 -5.84 -15.95 12.33
C GLY A 126 -7.26 -15.47 12.64
N GLY A 127 -8.02 -15.21 11.58
CA GLY A 127 -9.45 -14.95 11.67
C GLY A 127 -10.25 -16.20 12.03
N GLY A 128 -11.57 -16.05 12.20
CA GLY A 128 -12.51 -17.13 12.48
C GLY A 128 -13.51 -16.78 13.59
N ASP A 129 -13.77 -17.71 14.50
CA ASP A 129 -14.66 -17.52 15.66
C ASP A 129 -13.83 -17.26 16.93
N GLN A 130 -13.91 -16.01 17.44
CA GLN A 130 -13.20 -15.64 18.66
C GLN A 130 -13.65 -16.42 19.90
N SER A 131 -14.87 -16.96 19.94
CA SER A 131 -15.32 -17.76 21.08
C SER A 131 -14.50 -19.01 21.26
N ASN A 132 -14.01 -19.61 20.18
CA ASN A 132 -13.15 -20.78 20.22
C ASN A 132 -11.76 -20.46 20.79
N TYR A 133 -11.19 -19.28 20.46
CA TYR A 133 -9.94 -18.85 21.10
C TYR A 133 -10.10 -18.75 22.61
N VAL A 134 -11.18 -18.14 23.09
CA VAL A 134 -11.46 -18.05 24.52
C VAL A 134 -11.63 -19.43 25.15
N ARG A 135 -12.47 -20.28 24.54
CA ARG A 135 -12.75 -21.64 25.07
C ARG A 135 -11.52 -22.53 25.11
N TYR A 136 -10.66 -22.45 24.08
CA TYR A 136 -9.53 -23.37 23.96
C TYR A 136 -8.28 -22.85 24.68
N PHE A 137 -8.02 -21.53 24.71
CA PHE A 137 -6.74 -21.01 25.16
C PHE A 137 -6.76 -20.42 26.58
N LYS A 138 -7.84 -19.75 26.98
CA LYS A 138 -7.88 -19.03 28.28
C LYS A 138 -7.54 -19.94 29.46
N GLY A 139 -6.53 -19.54 30.27
CA GLY A 139 -6.11 -20.28 31.45
C GLY A 139 -5.48 -21.64 31.15
N THR A 140 -4.78 -21.79 30.04
CA THR A 140 -4.02 -23.00 29.65
C THR A 140 -2.52 -22.73 29.65
N PRO A 141 -1.66 -23.76 29.59
CA PRO A 141 -0.22 -23.57 29.39
C PRO A 141 0.12 -22.76 28.13
N LEU A 142 -0.65 -22.92 27.03
CA LEU A 142 -0.49 -22.12 25.81
C LEU A 142 -0.71 -20.64 26.07
N ASN A 143 -1.74 -20.25 26.85
CA ASN A 143 -1.99 -18.85 27.22
C ASN A 143 -0.74 -18.24 27.92
N SER A 144 -0.22 -18.91 28.93
CA SER A 144 0.98 -18.46 29.64
C SER A 144 2.21 -18.35 28.73
N LEU A 145 2.35 -19.29 27.80
CA LEU A 145 3.46 -19.31 26.85
C LEU A 145 3.39 -18.14 25.84
N ILE A 146 2.19 -17.78 25.37
CA ILE A 146 2.00 -16.60 24.52
C ILE A 146 2.40 -15.32 25.27
N GLU A 147 2.01 -15.17 26.53
CA GLU A 147 2.41 -14.01 27.34
C GLU A 147 3.93 -13.98 27.62
N GLU A 148 4.55 -15.13 27.80
CA GLU A 148 6.01 -15.27 27.93
C GLU A 148 6.71 -14.87 26.63
N HIS A 149 6.19 -15.28 25.48
CA HIS A 149 6.69 -14.91 24.17
C HIS A 149 6.77 -13.38 24.02
N VAL A 150 5.68 -12.65 24.34
CA VAL A 150 5.64 -11.19 24.27
C VAL A 150 6.60 -10.55 25.29
N ARG A 151 6.64 -11.06 26.54
CA ARG A 151 7.57 -10.55 27.56
C ARG A 151 9.04 -10.75 27.19
N SER A 152 9.35 -11.73 26.37
CA SER A 152 10.70 -11.96 25.84
C SER A 152 11.09 -11.05 24.67
N GLY A 153 10.27 -10.06 24.31
CA GLY A 153 10.54 -9.12 23.24
C GLY A 153 10.32 -9.70 21.84
N ARG A 154 9.35 -10.63 21.69
CA ARG A 154 8.98 -11.21 20.40
C ARG A 154 7.60 -10.70 19.97
N PRO A 155 7.39 -10.42 18.65
CA PRO A 155 6.16 -9.81 18.18
C PRO A 155 4.96 -10.75 18.16
N VAL A 156 3.78 -10.16 18.41
CA VAL A 156 2.48 -10.81 18.28
C VAL A 156 1.56 -9.99 17.39
N GLY A 157 0.84 -10.65 16.50
CA GLY A 157 -0.18 -10.03 15.65
C GLY A 157 -1.46 -10.81 15.59
N GLY A 158 -2.53 -10.20 15.08
CA GLY A 158 -3.78 -10.89 14.86
C GLY A 158 -4.73 -10.14 13.94
N THR A 159 -5.54 -10.92 13.21
CA THR A 159 -6.53 -10.39 12.26
C THR A 159 -7.95 -10.81 12.62
N SER A 160 -8.94 -9.93 12.39
CA SER A 160 -10.36 -10.25 12.57
C SER A 160 -10.66 -10.78 13.99
N ALA A 161 -11.07 -12.05 14.13
CA ALA A 161 -11.28 -12.70 15.42
C ALA A 161 -9.99 -12.77 16.24
N GLY A 162 -8.83 -12.96 15.60
CA GLY A 162 -7.52 -12.95 16.24
C GLY A 162 -7.14 -11.58 16.80
N LEU A 163 -7.52 -10.48 16.13
CA LEU A 163 -7.39 -9.13 16.70
C LEU A 163 -8.32 -8.92 17.88
N ALA A 164 -9.57 -9.38 17.79
CA ALA A 164 -10.61 -9.14 18.80
C ALA A 164 -10.27 -9.71 20.18
N ILE A 165 -9.30 -10.63 20.26
CA ILE A 165 -8.85 -11.24 21.51
C ILE A 165 -7.56 -10.63 22.10
N LEU A 166 -6.92 -9.68 21.42
CA LEU A 166 -5.62 -9.14 21.85
C LEU A 166 -5.73 -8.06 22.93
N GLY A 167 -6.91 -7.45 23.11
CA GLY A 167 -7.14 -6.52 24.22
C GLY A 167 -7.20 -7.25 25.58
N ALA A 168 -6.91 -6.55 26.68
CA ALA A 168 -7.14 -7.09 28.03
C ALA A 168 -8.62 -7.44 28.26
N TYR A 169 -9.51 -6.78 27.54
CA TYR A 169 -10.92 -7.13 27.44
C TYR A 169 -11.25 -7.54 26.02
N SER A 170 -12.13 -8.52 25.87
CA SER A 170 -12.53 -9.06 24.58
C SER A 170 -14.05 -9.26 24.52
N TYR A 171 -14.64 -9.00 23.36
CA TYR A 171 -15.99 -9.50 23.08
C TYR A 171 -15.87 -10.99 22.70
N GLY A 172 -16.33 -11.87 23.58
CA GLY A 172 -16.13 -13.29 23.46
C GLY A 172 -17.04 -14.00 22.46
N ALA A 173 -18.15 -13.40 22.03
CA ALA A 173 -19.18 -14.04 21.18
C ALA A 173 -19.64 -15.42 21.71
N MET A 174 -19.72 -15.57 23.03
CA MET A 174 -19.92 -16.86 23.70
C MET A 174 -21.35 -17.41 23.58
N ASP A 175 -22.29 -16.63 23.10
CA ASP A 175 -23.69 -16.99 22.85
C ASP A 175 -23.97 -17.51 21.45
N GLY A 176 -22.90 -17.68 20.62
CA GLY A 176 -22.97 -18.28 19.29
C GLY A 176 -23.30 -17.32 18.15
N GLY A 177 -23.32 -16.01 18.38
CA GLY A 177 -23.63 -15.01 17.36
C GLY A 177 -22.65 -13.83 17.29
N SER A 178 -22.73 -13.05 16.21
CA SER A 178 -22.05 -11.77 16.09
C SER A 178 -23.03 -10.64 16.45
N LEU A 179 -22.84 -10.01 17.61
CA LEU A 179 -23.67 -8.92 18.10
C LEU A 179 -23.57 -7.70 17.17
N VAL A 180 -24.70 -7.17 16.71
CA VAL A 180 -24.74 -5.91 15.96
C VAL A 180 -24.96 -4.72 16.89
N SER A 181 -24.55 -3.53 16.42
CA SER A 181 -24.61 -2.30 17.23
C SER A 181 -26.00 -1.97 17.77
N THR A 182 -27.04 -2.11 16.94
CA THR A 182 -28.44 -1.83 17.33
C THR A 182 -28.92 -2.71 18.46
N ASP A 183 -28.56 -3.99 18.47
CA ASP A 183 -28.97 -4.94 19.51
C ASP A 183 -28.18 -4.71 20.80
N ALA A 184 -26.89 -4.42 20.70
CA ALA A 184 -26.06 -4.04 21.84
C ALA A 184 -26.62 -2.79 22.55
N MET A 185 -26.93 -1.74 21.81
CA MET A 185 -27.44 -0.47 22.36
C MET A 185 -28.82 -0.61 22.97
N LYS A 186 -29.70 -1.46 22.40
CA LYS A 186 -31.04 -1.72 22.95
C LYS A 186 -31.02 -2.58 24.20
N ASN A 187 -30.04 -3.48 24.32
CA ASN A 187 -29.93 -4.39 25.47
C ASN A 187 -28.46 -4.51 25.95
N PRO A 188 -27.89 -3.43 26.51
CA PRO A 188 -26.48 -3.36 26.86
C PRO A 188 -26.05 -4.36 27.95
N LEU A 189 -26.99 -4.84 28.77
CA LEU A 189 -26.76 -5.87 29.79
C LEU A 189 -27.28 -7.25 29.36
N GLY A 190 -27.65 -7.43 28.08
CA GLY A 190 -28.15 -8.68 27.55
C GLY A 190 -27.10 -9.77 27.49
N SER A 191 -27.56 -11.03 27.40
CA SER A 191 -26.69 -12.22 27.30
C SER A 191 -25.80 -12.20 26.07
N GLY A 192 -26.22 -11.53 24.97
CA GLY A 192 -25.42 -11.38 23.77
C GLY A 192 -24.16 -10.49 23.93
N VAL A 193 -24.11 -9.64 24.97
CA VAL A 193 -22.94 -8.82 25.29
C VAL A 193 -21.98 -9.62 26.18
N THR A 194 -21.30 -10.60 25.59
CA THR A 194 -20.37 -11.49 26.30
C THR A 194 -18.98 -10.89 26.37
N LEU A 195 -18.68 -10.19 27.46
CA LEU A 195 -17.35 -9.60 27.71
C LEU A 195 -16.48 -10.58 28.49
N VAL A 196 -15.25 -10.74 28.04
CA VAL A 196 -14.23 -11.62 28.64
C VAL A 196 -13.07 -10.76 29.08
N ASP A 197 -12.58 -11.01 30.27
CA ASP A 197 -11.36 -10.43 30.83
C ASP A 197 -10.39 -11.54 31.26
N ASP A 198 -9.20 -11.14 31.71
CA ASP A 198 -8.20 -12.08 32.21
C ASP A 198 -7.90 -13.21 31.21
N PHE A 199 -7.68 -12.82 29.93
CA PHE A 199 -7.34 -13.77 28.86
C PHE A 199 -5.91 -13.55 28.38
N LEU A 200 -5.57 -12.42 27.78
CA LEU A 200 -4.21 -12.08 27.35
C LEU A 200 -3.77 -10.74 27.99
N HIS A 201 -2.55 -10.73 28.54
CA HIS A 201 -1.97 -9.55 29.16
C HIS A 201 -0.84 -9.01 28.30
N LEU A 202 -1.20 -8.27 27.25
CA LEU A 202 -0.26 -7.69 26.30
C LEU A 202 0.12 -6.25 26.71
N PRO A 203 1.39 -5.83 26.48
CA PRO A 203 1.81 -4.46 26.77
C PRO A 203 0.94 -3.44 26.03
N TYR A 204 0.75 -2.26 26.64
CA TYR A 204 -0.05 -1.14 26.11
C TYR A 204 -1.55 -1.38 25.98
N LEU A 205 -2.04 -2.62 26.12
CA LEU A 205 -3.45 -3.00 25.94
C LEU A 205 -4.15 -3.35 27.27
N SER A 206 -3.56 -3.08 28.43
CA SER A 206 -4.09 -3.45 29.76
C SER A 206 -5.47 -2.85 30.11
N ARG A 207 -5.87 -1.78 29.45
CA ARG A 207 -7.18 -1.10 29.61
C ARG A 207 -7.94 -1.01 28.30
N VAL A 208 -7.66 -1.89 27.37
CA VAL A 208 -8.18 -1.83 25.99
C VAL A 208 -9.11 -3.00 25.71
N ILE A 209 -10.23 -2.70 25.05
CA ILE A 209 -11.03 -3.66 24.30
C ILE A 209 -10.88 -3.38 22.83
N THR A 210 -10.57 -4.43 22.05
CA THR A 210 -10.38 -4.33 20.60
C THR A 210 -11.59 -4.84 19.81
N ASP A 211 -11.81 -4.26 18.63
CA ASP A 211 -12.85 -4.70 17.69
C ASP A 211 -12.36 -4.58 16.24
N SER A 212 -12.82 -5.45 15.36
CA SER A 212 -12.37 -5.59 13.97
C SER A 212 -13.48 -5.29 12.96
N HIS A 213 -13.20 -5.23 11.65
CA HIS A 213 -14.17 -4.94 10.59
C HIS A 213 -15.05 -3.71 10.92
N PHE A 214 -14.43 -2.66 11.44
CA PHE A 214 -15.11 -1.73 12.34
C PHE A 214 -16.16 -0.86 11.62
N ALA A 215 -15.74 0.02 10.71
CA ALA A 215 -16.66 0.93 10.02
C ALA A 215 -17.59 0.19 9.04
N ILE A 216 -17.08 -0.79 8.30
CA ILE A 216 -17.86 -1.52 7.29
C ILE A 216 -19.04 -2.29 7.90
N ARG A 217 -18.90 -2.77 9.15
CA ARG A 217 -19.96 -3.44 9.90
C ARG A 217 -20.64 -2.52 10.93
N GLU A 218 -20.41 -1.22 10.85
CA GLU A 218 -21.00 -0.20 11.73
C GLU A 218 -20.89 -0.55 13.23
N ARG A 219 -19.71 -1.04 13.65
CA ARG A 219 -19.52 -1.56 15.01
C ARG A 219 -19.37 -0.49 16.09
N TRP A 220 -19.56 0.78 15.76
CA TRP A 220 -19.44 1.90 16.70
C TRP A 220 -20.34 1.74 17.93
N GLY A 221 -21.62 1.39 17.73
CA GLY A 221 -22.59 1.26 18.83
C GLY A 221 -22.23 0.15 19.80
N ARG A 222 -21.83 -1.04 19.28
CA ARG A 222 -21.45 -2.15 20.15
C ARG A 222 -20.18 -1.85 20.95
N LEU A 223 -19.16 -1.21 20.33
CA LEU A 223 -17.94 -0.84 21.03
C LEU A 223 -18.19 0.19 22.12
N LEU A 224 -19.09 1.17 21.89
CA LEU A 224 -19.52 2.13 22.90
C LEU A 224 -20.24 1.43 24.08
N VAL A 225 -21.06 0.42 23.81
CA VAL A 225 -21.67 -0.41 24.87
C VAL A 225 -20.62 -1.19 25.64
N PHE A 226 -19.68 -1.82 24.96
CA PHE A 226 -18.62 -2.59 25.61
C PHE A 226 -17.78 -1.71 26.54
N VAL A 227 -17.29 -0.57 26.04
CA VAL A 227 -16.51 0.39 26.82
C VAL A 227 -17.34 0.94 28.00
N GLY A 228 -18.58 1.36 27.75
CA GLY A 228 -19.46 1.89 28.78
C GLY A 228 -19.76 0.87 29.88
N ARG A 229 -20.02 -0.38 29.51
CA ARG A 229 -20.27 -1.47 30.45
C ARG A 229 -19.02 -1.79 31.28
N LEU A 230 -17.87 -1.94 30.62
CA LEU A 230 -16.59 -2.21 31.31
C LEU A 230 -16.21 -1.05 32.24
N ALA A 231 -16.37 0.20 31.81
CA ALA A 231 -16.09 1.38 32.63
C ALA A 231 -16.93 1.41 33.91
N THR A 232 -18.19 0.96 33.82
CA THR A 232 -19.11 0.88 34.97
C THR A 232 -18.78 -0.31 35.88
N GLU A 233 -18.66 -1.52 35.32
CA GLU A 233 -18.42 -2.76 36.07
C GLU A 233 -17.06 -2.77 36.77
N ARG A 234 -16.02 -2.23 36.12
CA ARG A 234 -14.65 -2.14 36.66
C ARG A 234 -14.39 -0.88 37.48
N ARG A 235 -15.33 0.08 37.49
CA ARG A 235 -15.14 1.41 38.09
C ARG A 235 -13.89 2.12 37.56
N ASP A 236 -13.61 1.92 36.26
CA ASP A 236 -12.47 2.47 35.57
C ASP A 236 -12.89 3.24 34.30
N PRO A 237 -13.01 4.57 34.40
CA PRO A 237 -13.42 5.40 33.27
C PRO A 237 -12.35 5.52 32.16
N GLY A 238 -11.14 5.06 32.43
CA GLY A 238 -10.04 5.08 31.44
C GLY A 238 -10.02 3.89 30.51
N ILE A 239 -11.01 2.99 30.58
CA ILE A 239 -11.15 1.90 29.61
C ILE A 239 -11.39 2.48 28.21
N THR A 240 -10.60 2.01 27.27
CA THR A 240 -10.51 2.52 25.91
C THR A 240 -10.91 1.45 24.90
N GLY A 241 -11.73 1.80 23.92
CA GLY A 241 -12.06 0.96 22.78
C GLY A 241 -11.16 1.28 21.59
N ILE A 242 -10.61 0.27 20.94
CA ILE A 242 -9.88 0.40 19.68
C ILE A 242 -10.57 -0.46 18.62
N GLY A 243 -11.26 0.20 17.69
CA GLY A 243 -11.84 -0.45 16.50
C GLY A 243 -10.90 -0.31 15.31
N ILE A 244 -10.65 -1.40 14.57
CA ILE A 244 -9.79 -1.35 13.38
C ILE A 244 -10.63 -1.67 12.14
N ASP A 245 -10.53 -0.81 11.12
CA ASP A 245 -11.21 -0.99 9.85
C ASP A 245 -10.64 -2.18 9.05
N GLU A 246 -11.44 -2.73 8.13
CA GLU A 246 -10.91 -3.68 7.16
C GLU A 246 -9.77 -3.05 6.35
N LYS A 247 -8.81 -3.90 5.93
CA LYS A 247 -7.64 -3.49 5.16
C LYS A 247 -6.73 -2.48 5.87
N ALA A 248 -6.86 -2.37 7.20
CA ALA A 248 -6.03 -1.52 8.05
C ALA A 248 -5.41 -2.31 9.19
N ALA A 249 -4.17 -1.98 9.53
CA ALA A 249 -3.42 -2.56 10.64
C ALA A 249 -2.81 -1.44 11.49
N LEU A 250 -3.06 -1.46 12.80
CA LEU A 250 -2.34 -0.65 13.77
C LEU A 250 -1.10 -1.45 14.23
N CYS A 251 0.07 -0.95 13.88
CA CYS A 251 1.37 -1.51 14.22
C CYS A 251 1.96 -0.72 15.39
N ILE A 252 2.27 -1.40 16.50
CA ILE A 252 2.71 -0.81 17.77
C ILE A 252 4.14 -1.27 18.05
N GLU A 253 5.06 -0.31 18.15
CA GLU A 253 6.47 -0.53 18.45
C GLU A 253 6.71 -0.91 19.92
N ALA A 254 7.90 -1.42 20.22
CA ALA A 254 8.31 -1.80 21.58
C ALA A 254 8.28 -0.65 22.61
N ASN A 255 8.21 0.61 22.17
CA ASN A 255 8.09 1.78 23.03
C ASN A 255 6.64 2.27 23.21
N GLY A 256 5.65 1.58 22.62
CA GLY A 256 4.24 1.93 22.67
C GLY A 256 3.77 2.93 21.61
N MET A 257 4.65 3.38 20.73
CA MET A 257 4.25 4.21 19.59
C MET A 257 3.58 3.37 18.50
N GLY A 258 2.40 3.78 18.05
CA GLY A 258 1.62 3.08 17.04
C GLY A 258 1.44 3.89 15.75
N ARG A 259 1.41 3.20 14.61
CA ARG A 259 1.07 3.74 13.29
C ARG A 259 0.09 2.84 12.56
N VAL A 260 -0.74 3.43 11.72
CA VAL A 260 -1.69 2.68 10.89
C VAL A 260 -1.14 2.52 9.47
N TYR A 261 -1.15 1.29 8.99
CA TYR A 261 -0.96 0.95 7.57
C TYR A 261 -2.31 0.52 7.00
N SER A 262 -2.67 0.96 5.82
CA SER A 262 -3.95 0.58 5.19
C SER A 262 -3.85 0.48 3.67
N ILE A 263 -4.70 -0.36 3.08
CA ILE A 263 -4.96 -0.36 1.64
C ILE A 263 -6.11 0.61 1.40
N GLY A 264 -5.84 1.69 0.68
CA GLY A 264 -6.79 2.77 0.56
C GLY A 264 -7.01 3.47 1.89
N ARG A 265 -8.28 3.62 2.28
CA ARG A 265 -8.67 4.25 3.53
C ARG A 265 -8.98 3.22 4.60
N GLY A 266 -8.43 3.42 5.76
CA GLY A 266 -8.72 2.62 6.94
C GLY A 266 -8.12 3.28 8.16
N PHE A 267 -8.84 3.19 9.26
CA PHE A 267 -8.48 3.85 10.52
C PHE A 267 -8.42 2.85 11.66
N ALA A 268 -7.62 3.20 12.67
CA ALA A 268 -7.88 2.79 14.03
C ALA A 268 -8.77 3.85 14.70
N TRP A 269 -9.94 3.43 15.18
CA TRP A 269 -10.93 4.27 15.85
C TRP A 269 -10.72 4.18 17.34
N LEU A 270 -10.28 5.27 17.95
CA LEU A 270 -10.01 5.36 19.38
C LEU A 270 -11.25 5.91 20.10
N VAL A 271 -11.94 5.07 20.87
CA VAL A 271 -13.13 5.41 21.67
C VAL A 271 -12.70 5.56 23.12
N ARG A 272 -12.66 6.80 23.64
CA ARG A 272 -12.09 7.10 24.96
C ARG A 272 -12.97 8.04 25.79
N PRO A 273 -14.04 7.53 26.44
CA PRO A 273 -15.06 8.37 27.05
C PRO A 273 -14.61 9.13 28.32
N MET A 274 -13.60 8.65 29.04
CA MET A 274 -13.09 9.22 30.28
C MET A 274 -14.15 9.35 31.43
N ARG A 275 -15.31 8.73 31.25
CA ARG A 275 -16.41 8.67 32.22
C ARG A 275 -17.30 7.47 31.93
N ALA A 276 -18.10 7.07 32.92
CA ALA A 276 -19.14 6.06 32.73
C ALA A 276 -20.34 6.60 31.93
N PRO A 277 -21.19 5.74 31.34
CA PRO A 277 -22.44 6.13 30.73
C PRO A 277 -23.37 6.87 31.70
N ASP A 278 -24.16 7.81 31.19
CA ASP A 278 -25.18 8.53 31.98
C ASP A 278 -26.27 7.56 32.48
N VAL A 279 -26.62 6.56 31.66
CA VAL A 279 -27.57 5.48 32.02
C VAL A 279 -27.09 4.17 31.40
N LEU A 280 -26.96 3.14 32.22
CA LEU A 280 -26.69 1.77 31.81
C LEU A 280 -27.71 0.83 32.47
N GLY A 281 -28.74 0.46 31.74
CA GLY A 281 -29.83 -0.41 32.19
C GLY A 281 -30.15 -1.52 31.19
N LYS A 282 -31.05 -2.44 31.53
CA LYS A 282 -31.40 -3.58 30.66
C LYS A 282 -31.93 -3.14 29.29
N THR A 283 -32.68 -2.05 29.22
CA THR A 283 -33.35 -1.55 28.02
C THR A 283 -33.07 -0.08 27.75
N ARG A 284 -32.22 0.57 28.53
CA ARG A 284 -31.88 1.99 28.40
C ARG A 284 -30.38 2.16 28.45
N PHE A 285 -29.84 2.78 27.41
CA PHE A 285 -28.42 3.13 27.31
C PHE A 285 -28.28 4.57 26.85
N ASN A 286 -27.75 5.42 27.74
CA ASN A 286 -27.43 6.81 27.41
C ASN A 286 -25.94 7.06 27.66
N PHE A 287 -25.24 7.49 26.62
CA PHE A 287 -23.84 7.80 26.70
C PHE A 287 -23.55 9.01 25.80
N ARG A 288 -23.47 10.20 26.40
CA ARG A 288 -23.40 11.46 25.66
C ARG A 288 -21.98 11.95 25.51
N ALA A 289 -21.73 12.69 24.42
CA ALA A 289 -20.49 13.39 24.12
C ALA A 289 -19.24 12.52 24.30
N VAL A 290 -19.28 11.27 23.80
CA VAL A 290 -18.14 10.36 23.84
C VAL A 290 -17.17 10.75 22.74
N PRO A 291 -15.91 11.12 23.08
CA PRO A 291 -14.91 11.44 22.08
C PRO A 291 -14.46 10.18 21.33
N ILE A 292 -14.38 10.31 20.02
CA ILE A 292 -13.82 9.31 19.10
C ILE A 292 -12.78 9.99 18.22
N THR A 293 -11.57 9.45 18.21
CA THR A 293 -10.45 9.96 17.42
C THR A 293 -10.07 8.93 16.36
N GLY A 294 -9.93 9.38 15.11
CA GLY A 294 -9.43 8.56 14.00
C GLY A 294 -7.92 8.62 13.88
N VAL A 295 -7.28 7.46 13.90
CA VAL A 295 -5.83 7.29 13.67
C VAL A 295 -5.67 6.68 12.29
N GLY A 296 -5.24 7.46 11.32
CA GLY A 296 -5.00 7.03 9.93
C GLY A 296 -3.52 6.91 9.59
N ALA A 297 -3.21 6.80 8.30
CA ALA A 297 -1.85 6.60 7.82
C ALA A 297 -0.86 7.73 8.21
N GLU A 298 -1.36 8.97 8.28
CA GLU A 298 -0.56 10.15 8.65
C GLU A 298 -0.52 10.42 10.16
N SER A 299 -1.25 9.63 10.93
CA SER A 299 -1.34 9.78 12.39
C SER A 299 -0.27 8.93 13.08
N ALA A 300 0.14 9.36 14.28
CA ALA A 300 0.85 8.50 15.23
C ALA A 300 0.08 8.51 16.56
N ILE A 301 0.04 7.37 17.23
CA ILE A 301 -0.59 7.22 18.55
C ILE A 301 0.46 6.72 19.56
N ASP A 302 0.48 7.34 20.73
CA ASP A 302 1.21 6.82 21.89
C ASP A 302 0.24 6.00 22.76
N LEU A 303 0.39 4.69 22.79
CA LEU A 303 -0.47 3.78 23.54
C LEU A 303 -0.24 3.85 25.06
N ASN A 304 0.85 4.48 25.53
CA ASN A 304 1.06 4.73 26.97
C ASN A 304 0.10 5.81 27.48
N THR A 305 -0.19 6.82 26.66
CA THR A 305 -1.03 7.97 27.01
C THR A 305 -2.31 8.06 26.21
N PHE A 306 -2.41 7.33 25.10
CA PHE A 306 -3.43 7.44 24.06
C PHE A 306 -3.47 8.82 23.39
N ALA A 307 -2.37 9.56 23.43
CA ALA A 307 -2.23 10.81 22.68
C ALA A 307 -2.07 10.50 21.18
N VAL A 308 -2.83 11.21 20.35
CA VAL A 308 -2.76 11.07 18.89
C VAL A 308 -2.17 12.34 18.29
N THR A 309 -1.11 12.19 17.52
CA THR A 309 -0.51 13.27 16.73
C THR A 309 -1.13 13.25 15.34
N ARG A 310 -1.59 14.40 14.87
CA ARG A 310 -2.27 14.55 13.57
C ARG A 310 -3.42 13.56 13.39
N PRO A 311 -4.47 13.64 14.23
CA PRO A 311 -5.64 12.78 14.08
C PRO A 311 -6.31 13.01 12.73
N SER A 312 -6.79 11.93 12.10
CA SER A 312 -7.53 12.02 10.84
C SER A 312 -8.90 12.67 11.01
N PHE A 313 -9.49 12.50 12.18
CA PHE A 313 -10.70 13.19 12.62
C PHE A 313 -10.84 13.12 14.14
N GLU A 314 -11.59 14.07 14.69
CA GLU A 314 -12.05 14.05 16.09
C GLU A 314 -13.54 14.40 16.11
N ILE A 315 -14.35 13.50 16.65
CA ILE A 315 -15.80 13.68 16.76
C ILE A 315 -16.28 13.32 18.16
N ALA A 316 -17.38 13.92 18.58
CA ALA A 316 -18.07 13.55 19.81
C ALA A 316 -19.43 12.94 19.44
N VAL A 317 -19.71 11.74 19.95
CA VAL A 317 -20.95 11.04 19.63
C VAL A 317 -21.82 10.82 20.87
N SER A 318 -23.13 10.75 20.66
CA SER A 318 -24.12 10.52 21.72
C SER A 318 -25.05 9.37 21.36
N ILE A 319 -25.35 8.55 22.36
CA ILE A 319 -26.40 7.54 22.33
C ILE A 319 -27.45 7.97 23.36
N VAL A 320 -28.70 8.03 22.94
CA VAL A 320 -29.86 8.38 23.78
C VAL A 320 -30.91 7.30 23.62
N ASP A 321 -31.38 6.74 24.75
CA ASP A 321 -32.35 5.65 24.79
C ASP A 321 -32.05 4.48 23.85
N GLY A 322 -30.75 4.11 23.78
CA GLY A 322 -30.27 2.97 22.98
C GLY A 322 -30.23 3.21 21.48
N GLN A 323 -30.20 4.46 21.04
CA GLN A 323 -30.05 4.85 19.64
C GLN A 323 -29.01 5.97 19.51
N PHE A 324 -28.31 6.00 18.40
CA PHE A 324 -27.48 7.17 18.09
C PHE A 324 -28.36 8.41 17.93
N ASP A 325 -27.90 9.50 18.50
CA ASP A 325 -28.37 10.82 18.08
C ASP A 325 -28.11 10.98 16.57
N PRO A 326 -29.10 11.52 15.79
CA PRO A 326 -28.95 11.59 14.32
C PRO A 326 -27.70 12.34 13.83
N ALA A 327 -27.32 13.45 14.52
CA ALA A 327 -26.13 14.19 14.18
C ALA A 327 -24.86 13.37 14.47
N SER A 328 -24.83 12.61 15.57
CA SER A 328 -23.73 11.69 15.91
C SER A 328 -23.58 10.57 14.89
N PHE A 329 -24.69 9.98 14.44
CA PHE A 329 -24.64 8.94 13.42
C PHE A 329 -24.17 9.47 12.06
N ALA A 330 -24.63 10.66 11.68
CA ALA A 330 -24.17 11.35 10.47
C ALA A 330 -22.65 11.66 10.55
N ALA A 331 -22.16 12.11 11.72
CA ALA A 331 -20.72 12.36 11.93
C ALA A 331 -19.88 11.09 11.81
N LEU A 332 -20.33 9.96 12.36
CA LEU A 332 -19.65 8.65 12.21
C LEU A 332 -19.58 8.22 10.74
N LYS A 333 -20.70 8.34 10.02
CA LYS A 333 -20.74 8.02 8.59
C LYS A 333 -19.83 8.95 7.78
N ALA A 334 -19.86 10.25 8.05
CA ALA A 334 -18.98 11.22 7.41
C ALA A 334 -17.51 10.89 7.69
N ALA A 335 -17.12 10.62 8.95
CA ALA A 335 -15.77 10.24 9.32
C ALA A 335 -15.33 8.95 8.61
N ALA A 336 -16.19 7.93 8.52
CA ALA A 336 -15.90 6.70 7.78
C ALA A 336 -15.79 6.91 6.26
N LEU A 337 -16.46 7.92 5.71
CA LEU A 337 -16.46 8.29 4.30
C LEU A 337 -15.51 9.44 3.98
N THR A 338 -15.10 10.24 5.01
CA THR A 338 -14.26 11.43 4.81
C THR A 338 -12.90 11.03 4.22
N PRO A 339 -12.38 11.67 3.19
CA PRO A 339 -10.98 11.51 2.77
C PRO A 339 -10.03 11.72 3.95
N ALA A 340 -8.87 11.04 3.98
CA ALA A 340 -7.79 11.41 4.89
C ALA A 340 -7.68 12.95 4.89
N PRO A 341 -7.33 13.63 6.03
CA PRO A 341 -7.19 15.07 6.00
C PRO A 341 -6.32 15.40 4.80
N GLU A 342 -6.88 16.14 3.86
CA GLU A 342 -6.12 16.71 2.78
C GLU A 342 -4.93 17.43 3.43
N VAL A 343 -3.72 16.96 3.19
CA VAL A 343 -2.61 17.91 3.07
C VAL A 343 -3.18 18.95 2.13
N ALA A 344 -3.36 20.18 2.56
CA ALA A 344 -4.17 21.21 1.94
C ALA A 344 -4.16 21.02 0.43
N ALA A 345 -5.20 20.39 -0.11
CA ALA A 345 -5.35 20.16 -1.52
C ALA A 345 -5.25 21.50 -2.21
N ALA A 346 -4.70 21.55 -3.38
CA ALA A 346 -4.80 22.72 -4.24
C ALA A 346 -6.22 23.26 -4.11
N ALA A 347 -6.37 24.57 -3.87
CA ALA A 347 -7.66 25.20 -3.63
C ALA A 347 -8.68 24.65 -4.65
N PRO A 348 -9.94 24.31 -4.24
CA PRO A 348 -10.88 23.61 -5.11
C PRO A 348 -10.91 24.26 -6.50
N GLY A 349 -10.62 23.46 -7.53
CA GLY A 349 -10.53 23.95 -8.91
C GLY A 349 -9.13 24.27 -9.44
N LYS A 350 -8.07 24.20 -8.62
CA LYS A 350 -6.69 24.38 -9.10
C LYS A 350 -6.08 23.06 -9.55
N TRP A 351 -5.37 23.12 -10.66
CA TRP A 351 -4.60 22.02 -11.22
C TRP A 351 -3.27 22.51 -11.77
N THR A 352 -2.28 21.62 -11.84
CA THR A 352 -0.95 21.90 -12.37
C THR A 352 -0.50 20.77 -13.29
N LEU A 353 0.15 21.09 -14.39
CA LEU A 353 0.83 20.15 -15.28
C LEU A 353 2.24 20.63 -15.55
N VAL A 354 3.21 19.76 -15.41
CA VAL A 354 4.63 20.00 -15.69
C VAL A 354 5.15 18.92 -16.60
N ILE A 355 5.95 19.29 -17.60
CA ILE A 355 6.54 18.36 -18.55
C ILE A 355 8.04 18.56 -18.71
N HIS A 356 8.75 17.53 -19.13
CA HIS A 356 10.10 17.62 -19.69
C HIS A 356 10.24 16.87 -21.01
N GLY A 357 11.15 17.34 -21.86
CA GLY A 357 11.55 16.73 -23.12
C GLY A 357 13.00 16.22 -23.12
N GLY A 358 13.59 16.08 -21.91
CA GLY A 358 14.97 15.63 -21.74
C GLY A 358 15.91 16.68 -21.18
N ALA A 359 16.92 16.23 -20.41
CA ALA A 359 18.02 17.03 -19.90
C ALA A 359 19.35 16.58 -20.55
N GLY A 360 20.31 17.50 -20.64
CA GLY A 360 21.64 17.22 -21.17
C GLY A 360 22.48 18.45 -21.38
N VAL A 361 23.58 18.31 -22.09
CA VAL A 361 24.39 19.44 -22.54
C VAL A 361 23.64 20.12 -23.68
N ILE A 362 22.95 21.22 -23.36
CA ILE A 362 22.14 22.02 -24.29
C ILE A 362 22.63 23.47 -24.19
N GLU A 363 23.59 23.81 -25.03
CA GLU A 363 24.14 25.16 -25.06
C GLU A 363 23.38 26.04 -26.08
N ARG A 364 23.31 27.37 -25.81
CA ARG A 364 22.62 28.28 -26.74
C ARG A 364 23.20 28.28 -28.15
N GLY A 365 24.48 28.00 -28.28
CA GLY A 365 25.18 27.91 -29.58
C GLY A 365 24.87 26.67 -30.38
N ASP A 366 24.32 25.61 -29.76
CA ASP A 366 24.06 24.32 -30.40
C ASP A 366 22.72 24.26 -31.11
N LEU A 367 21.81 25.16 -30.75
CA LEU A 367 20.48 25.22 -31.34
C LEU A 367 20.35 26.41 -32.29
N THR A 368 19.95 26.15 -33.54
CA THR A 368 19.49 27.23 -34.40
C THR A 368 18.19 27.83 -33.87
N ALA A 369 17.93 29.10 -34.13
CA ALA A 369 16.69 29.78 -33.71
C ALA A 369 15.43 29.01 -34.20
N ALA A 370 15.48 28.42 -35.39
CA ALA A 370 14.39 27.61 -35.93
C ALA A 370 14.18 26.31 -35.12
N LYS A 371 15.26 25.64 -34.71
CA LYS A 371 15.20 24.41 -33.92
C LYS A 371 14.72 24.68 -32.49
N GLU A 372 15.20 25.78 -31.88
CA GLU A 372 14.71 26.23 -30.58
C GLU A 372 13.21 26.54 -30.62
N ALA A 373 12.75 27.28 -31.62
CA ALA A 373 11.34 27.59 -31.80
C ALA A 373 10.49 26.31 -31.99
N ALA A 374 10.98 25.30 -32.71
CA ALA A 374 10.33 24.02 -32.90
C ALA A 374 10.17 23.26 -31.56
N TYR A 375 11.23 23.15 -30.75
CA TYR A 375 11.14 22.53 -29.42
C TYR A 375 10.14 23.23 -28.51
N ARG A 376 10.15 24.57 -28.47
CA ARG A 376 9.19 25.34 -27.65
C ARG A 376 7.74 25.14 -28.14
N ALA A 377 7.53 25.05 -29.46
CA ALA A 377 6.20 24.78 -30.01
C ALA A 377 5.71 23.38 -29.66
N ALA A 378 6.57 22.37 -29.76
CA ALA A 378 6.26 20.98 -29.42
C ALA A 378 5.92 20.83 -27.90
N LEU A 379 6.72 21.45 -27.02
CA LEU A 379 6.42 21.49 -25.59
C LEU A 379 5.08 22.18 -25.30
N LYS A 380 4.76 23.30 -25.96
CA LYS A 380 3.46 23.97 -25.82
C LYS A 380 2.31 23.07 -26.28
N SER A 381 2.50 22.31 -27.37
CA SER A 381 1.50 21.37 -27.85
C SER A 381 1.22 20.25 -26.85
N ALA A 382 2.25 19.71 -26.19
CA ALA A 382 2.13 18.70 -25.15
C ALA A 382 1.43 19.28 -23.89
N LEU A 383 1.82 20.47 -23.45
CA LEU A 383 1.13 21.17 -22.36
C LEU A 383 -0.35 21.41 -22.67
N GLU A 384 -0.67 21.84 -23.89
CA GLU A 384 -2.05 22.09 -24.28
C GLU A 384 -2.91 20.84 -24.32
N ALA A 385 -2.32 19.67 -24.70
CA ALA A 385 -3.02 18.40 -24.68
C ALA A 385 -3.43 18.01 -23.24
N GLY A 386 -2.49 18.07 -22.29
CA GLY A 386 -2.78 17.77 -20.88
C GLY A 386 -3.64 18.86 -20.22
N ARG A 387 -3.43 20.14 -20.57
CA ARG A 387 -4.27 21.26 -20.10
C ARG A 387 -5.75 21.06 -20.43
N LYS A 388 -6.06 20.61 -21.65
CA LYS A 388 -7.45 20.33 -22.06
C LYS A 388 -8.12 19.28 -21.19
N VAL A 389 -7.37 18.27 -20.77
CA VAL A 389 -7.87 17.23 -19.86
C VAL A 389 -8.19 17.85 -18.50
N LEU A 390 -7.22 18.54 -17.88
CA LEU A 390 -7.37 19.10 -16.53
C LEU A 390 -8.43 20.21 -16.48
N ALA A 391 -8.45 21.11 -17.48
CA ALA A 391 -9.46 22.16 -17.57
C ALA A 391 -10.89 21.61 -17.81
N GLY A 392 -10.99 20.39 -18.35
CA GLY A 392 -12.25 19.64 -18.47
C GLY A 392 -12.59 18.80 -17.24
N ASN A 393 -11.92 18.99 -16.10
CA ASN A 393 -12.04 18.19 -14.88
C ASN A 393 -11.68 16.71 -15.09
N GLY A 394 -10.81 16.41 -16.06
CA GLY A 394 -10.21 15.06 -16.22
C GLY A 394 -9.12 14.80 -15.16
N THR A 395 -8.70 13.54 -15.06
CA THR A 395 -7.73 13.11 -14.06
C THR A 395 -6.30 13.53 -14.39
N SER A 396 -5.45 13.68 -13.36
CA SER A 396 -4.01 13.88 -13.52
C SER A 396 -3.36 12.77 -14.36
N LEU A 397 -3.81 11.54 -14.20
CA LEU A 397 -3.34 10.37 -14.97
C LEU A 397 -3.64 10.51 -16.47
N ASP A 398 -4.85 10.97 -16.83
CA ASP A 398 -5.24 11.22 -18.23
C ASP A 398 -4.43 12.38 -18.84
N ALA A 399 -4.16 13.41 -18.05
CA ALA A 399 -3.36 14.57 -18.48
C ALA A 399 -1.90 14.21 -18.74
N VAL A 400 -1.30 13.40 -17.86
CA VAL A 400 0.08 12.88 -18.01
C VAL A 400 0.19 12.05 -19.28
N GLU A 401 -0.72 11.09 -19.50
CA GLU A 401 -0.71 10.30 -20.72
C GLU A 401 -0.91 11.16 -21.96
N ALA A 402 -1.86 12.10 -21.96
CA ALA A 402 -2.13 12.96 -23.10
C ALA A 402 -0.91 13.82 -23.49
N ALA A 403 -0.20 14.37 -22.52
CA ALA A 403 1.00 15.18 -22.74
C ALA A 403 2.16 14.32 -23.29
N ILE A 404 2.42 13.14 -22.69
CA ILE A 404 3.51 12.27 -23.13
C ILE A 404 3.26 11.70 -24.52
N ARG A 405 2.03 11.36 -24.88
CA ARG A 405 1.70 10.89 -26.24
C ARG A 405 2.05 11.91 -27.32
N VAL A 406 1.84 13.20 -27.05
CA VAL A 406 2.26 14.26 -28.00
C VAL A 406 3.77 14.28 -28.16
N LEU A 407 4.53 14.11 -27.05
CA LEU A 407 6.00 14.07 -27.08
C LEU A 407 6.53 12.78 -27.75
N GLU A 408 5.85 11.65 -27.57
CA GLU A 408 6.19 10.37 -28.23
C GLU A 408 5.94 10.41 -29.76
N ASP A 409 4.95 11.17 -30.20
CA ASP A 409 4.62 11.31 -31.63
C ASP A 409 5.50 12.35 -32.35
N ASP A 410 6.24 13.19 -31.60
CA ASP A 410 7.10 14.24 -32.14
C ASP A 410 8.56 13.76 -32.31
N PRO A 411 9.12 13.78 -33.54
CA PRO A 411 10.46 13.27 -33.81
C PRO A 411 11.61 14.06 -33.16
N LEU A 412 11.35 15.21 -32.57
CA LEU A 412 12.35 16.03 -31.86
C LEU A 412 12.85 15.37 -30.58
N PHE A 413 11.99 14.59 -29.90
CA PHE A 413 12.28 14.02 -28.59
C PHE A 413 12.78 12.57 -28.66
N ASN A 414 13.55 12.14 -27.68
CA ASN A 414 14.01 10.76 -27.55
C ASN A 414 12.96 9.89 -26.84
N ALA A 415 11.81 9.73 -27.47
CA ALA A 415 10.72 8.84 -27.08
C ALA A 415 9.86 8.54 -28.31
N GLY A 416 9.20 7.38 -28.35
CA GLY A 416 8.34 7.04 -29.48
C GLY A 416 9.04 7.26 -30.84
N ARG A 417 8.47 8.14 -31.69
CA ARG A 417 8.93 8.39 -33.07
C ARG A 417 10.35 8.96 -33.17
N GLY A 418 10.87 9.63 -32.16
CA GLY A 418 12.22 10.20 -32.15
C GLY A 418 13.23 9.40 -31.34
N ALA A 419 12.91 8.16 -30.99
CA ALA A 419 13.74 7.31 -30.16
C ALA A 419 15.11 7.02 -30.79
N VAL A 420 16.14 7.00 -29.96
CA VAL A 420 17.51 6.63 -30.37
C VAL A 420 17.60 5.16 -30.72
N PHE A 421 18.70 4.77 -31.37
CA PHE A 421 18.96 3.40 -31.81
C PHE A 421 19.83 2.64 -30.82
N THR A 422 19.59 1.33 -30.72
CA THR A 422 20.52 0.36 -30.14
C THR A 422 21.79 0.26 -31.01
N ALA A 423 22.83 -0.34 -30.49
CA ALA A 423 24.08 -0.61 -31.24
C ALA A 423 23.82 -1.42 -32.52
N ASP A 424 22.79 -2.29 -32.53
CA ASP A 424 22.38 -3.11 -33.66
C ASP A 424 21.52 -2.36 -34.67
N GLY A 425 21.16 -1.10 -34.39
CA GLY A 425 20.36 -0.25 -35.30
C GLY A 425 18.85 -0.50 -35.20
N ARG A 426 18.34 -0.91 -34.05
CA ARG A 426 16.90 -1.05 -33.73
C ARG A 426 16.47 0.01 -32.74
N ASN A 427 15.18 0.36 -32.75
CA ASN A 427 14.59 1.17 -31.70
C ASN A 427 13.95 0.24 -30.66
N GLU A 428 14.28 0.42 -29.39
CA GLU A 428 13.68 -0.24 -28.25
C GLU A 428 13.23 0.85 -27.27
N LEU A 429 11.95 0.81 -26.87
CA LEU A 429 11.28 1.87 -26.15
C LEU A 429 10.92 1.43 -24.73
N ASP A 430 11.06 2.33 -23.77
CA ASP A 430 10.75 2.11 -22.37
C ASP A 430 9.80 3.20 -21.88
N ALA A 431 8.81 2.85 -21.05
CA ALA A 431 7.91 3.82 -20.44
C ALA A 431 7.36 3.33 -19.10
N SER A 432 6.98 4.27 -18.25
CA SER A 432 6.20 3.97 -17.05
C SER A 432 5.22 5.10 -16.72
N ILE A 433 4.15 4.73 -16.02
CA ILE A 433 3.15 5.64 -15.49
C ILE A 433 2.72 5.18 -14.10
N MET A 434 2.45 6.13 -13.21
CA MET A 434 2.02 5.85 -11.84
C MET A 434 0.89 6.79 -11.43
N ASP A 435 -0.15 6.21 -10.85
CA ASP A 435 -1.28 6.91 -10.24
C ASP A 435 -1.02 7.10 -8.73
N GLY A 436 -0.98 8.36 -8.29
CA GLY A 436 -0.72 8.70 -6.90
C GLY A 436 -1.85 8.31 -5.94
N ALA A 437 -3.11 8.35 -6.42
CA ALA A 437 -4.28 8.04 -5.60
C ALA A 437 -4.33 6.57 -5.19
N THR A 438 -4.04 5.67 -6.12
CA THR A 438 -4.11 4.22 -5.89
C THR A 438 -2.74 3.59 -5.62
N ARG A 439 -1.66 4.30 -5.91
CA ARG A 439 -0.27 3.79 -5.94
C ARG A 439 -0.05 2.69 -6.98
N MET A 440 -1.03 2.45 -7.84
CA MET A 440 -0.88 1.55 -8.97
C MET A 440 0.08 2.14 -9.99
N ALA A 441 0.88 1.27 -10.60
CA ALA A 441 1.85 1.64 -11.60
C ALA A 441 1.90 0.60 -12.73
N GLY A 442 2.27 1.06 -13.91
CA GLY A 442 2.55 0.18 -15.02
C GLY A 442 3.80 0.64 -15.76
N ALA A 443 4.57 -0.33 -16.25
CA ALA A 443 5.82 -0.08 -16.95
C ALA A 443 6.02 -1.07 -18.10
N VAL A 444 6.74 -0.61 -19.12
CA VAL A 444 7.17 -1.44 -20.25
C VAL A 444 8.60 -1.12 -20.62
N ALA A 445 9.35 -2.15 -21.03
CA ALA A 445 10.74 -2.01 -21.41
C ALA A 445 11.06 -2.81 -22.70
N GLY A 446 11.80 -2.19 -23.60
CA GLY A 446 12.28 -2.81 -24.83
C GLY A 446 11.17 -3.11 -25.84
N VAL A 447 10.06 -2.35 -25.86
CA VAL A 447 8.97 -2.51 -26.85
C VAL A 447 9.38 -1.97 -28.20
N THR A 448 8.87 -2.58 -29.27
CA THR A 448 9.31 -2.32 -30.65
C THR A 448 8.18 -2.04 -31.65
N ARG A 449 6.92 -2.18 -31.24
CA ARG A 449 5.76 -2.13 -32.15
C ARG A 449 4.65 -1.22 -31.69
N THR A 450 4.55 -0.93 -30.41
CA THR A 450 3.47 -0.07 -29.88
C THR A 450 3.76 1.39 -30.18
N ARG A 451 2.84 2.08 -30.87
CA ARG A 451 3.01 3.49 -31.27
C ARG A 451 3.35 4.40 -30.08
N ASN A 452 2.59 4.27 -28.98
CA ASN A 452 2.74 5.07 -27.78
C ASN A 452 3.04 4.16 -26.57
N PRO A 453 4.29 3.98 -26.17
CA PRO A 453 4.68 3.15 -25.03
C PRO A 453 4.01 3.56 -23.71
N ILE A 454 3.75 4.85 -23.49
CA ILE A 454 3.05 5.33 -22.29
C ILE A 454 1.63 4.78 -22.16
N THR A 455 0.91 4.65 -23.28
CA THR A 455 -0.44 4.05 -23.32
C THR A 455 -0.36 2.56 -22.99
N LEU A 456 0.69 1.86 -23.45
CA LEU A 456 0.91 0.46 -23.10
C LEU A 456 1.26 0.31 -21.61
N ALA A 457 2.11 1.16 -21.07
CA ALA A 457 2.42 1.18 -19.63
C ALA A 457 1.14 1.36 -18.79
N ARG A 458 0.25 2.27 -19.22
CA ARG A 458 -1.07 2.45 -18.58
C ARG A 458 -1.95 1.19 -18.70
N ALA A 459 -1.95 0.53 -19.85
CA ALA A 459 -2.69 -0.71 -20.02
C ALA A 459 -2.16 -1.83 -19.12
N VAL A 460 -0.83 -1.93 -18.91
CA VAL A 460 -0.24 -2.86 -17.95
C VAL A 460 -0.77 -2.58 -16.55
N MET A 461 -0.78 -1.32 -16.10
CA MET A 461 -1.31 -0.93 -14.79
C MET A 461 -2.79 -1.30 -14.60
N GLN A 462 -3.62 -1.08 -15.63
CA GLN A 462 -5.08 -1.16 -15.49
C GLN A 462 -5.68 -2.52 -15.85
N LYS A 463 -4.97 -3.32 -16.66
CA LYS A 463 -5.54 -4.52 -17.32
C LYS A 463 -4.70 -5.78 -17.10
N SER A 464 -3.64 -5.70 -16.31
CA SER A 464 -2.83 -6.86 -15.95
C SER A 464 -2.59 -6.92 -14.43
N PRO A 465 -2.25 -8.10 -13.88
CA PRO A 465 -1.85 -8.23 -12.48
C PRO A 465 -0.38 -7.81 -12.26
N HIS A 466 0.34 -7.40 -13.32
CA HIS A 466 1.77 -7.09 -13.28
C HIS A 466 2.02 -5.58 -13.25
N VAL A 467 3.15 -5.18 -12.70
CA VAL A 467 3.62 -3.79 -12.74
C VAL A 467 4.47 -3.54 -13.98
N MET A 468 5.23 -4.54 -14.45
CA MET A 468 6.16 -4.36 -15.58
C MET A 468 6.12 -5.54 -16.53
N LEU A 469 6.04 -5.24 -17.84
CA LEU A 469 6.22 -6.19 -18.93
C LEU A 469 7.39 -5.75 -19.81
N ALA A 470 8.05 -6.72 -20.51
CA ALA A 470 9.21 -6.40 -21.31
C ALA A 470 9.20 -7.12 -22.67
N ARG A 471 9.79 -6.45 -23.70
CA ARG A 471 10.12 -7.02 -25.01
C ARG A 471 8.92 -7.68 -25.71
N ASP A 472 9.12 -8.86 -26.26
CA ASP A 472 8.11 -9.61 -27.02
C ASP A 472 6.83 -9.83 -26.21
N GLY A 473 6.94 -10.08 -24.88
CA GLY A 473 5.77 -10.22 -24.00
C GLY A 473 4.97 -8.92 -23.86
N ALA A 474 5.65 -7.79 -23.78
CA ALA A 474 4.98 -6.48 -23.75
C ALA A 474 4.35 -6.14 -25.11
N ASP A 475 5.06 -6.42 -26.21
CA ASP A 475 4.52 -6.23 -27.57
C ASP A 475 3.31 -7.16 -27.83
N GLN A 476 3.34 -8.40 -27.34
CA GLN A 476 2.19 -9.32 -27.41
C GLN A 476 1.00 -8.78 -26.61
N PHE A 477 1.22 -8.37 -25.39
CA PHE A 477 0.16 -7.78 -24.54
C PHE A 477 -0.46 -6.54 -25.20
N SER A 478 0.37 -5.71 -25.86
CA SER A 478 -0.11 -4.55 -26.60
C SER A 478 -1.10 -4.93 -27.71
N VAL A 479 -0.81 -5.99 -28.45
CA VAL A 479 -1.71 -6.52 -29.49
C VAL A 479 -3.00 -7.06 -28.87
N GLU A 480 -2.90 -7.84 -27.78
CA GLU A 480 -4.06 -8.38 -27.07
C GLU A 480 -4.99 -7.29 -26.51
N GLN A 481 -4.42 -6.14 -26.13
CA GLN A 481 -5.18 -4.99 -25.65
C GLN A 481 -5.71 -4.10 -26.80
N GLY A 482 -5.44 -4.44 -28.06
CA GLY A 482 -5.91 -3.70 -29.23
C GLY A 482 -5.26 -2.32 -29.39
N LEU A 483 -4.05 -2.12 -28.85
CA LEU A 483 -3.35 -0.85 -28.94
C LEU A 483 -2.78 -0.64 -30.37
N PRO A 484 -2.66 0.63 -30.84
CA PRO A 484 -2.14 0.93 -32.17
C PRO A 484 -0.71 0.39 -32.37
N GLN A 485 -0.56 -0.47 -33.37
CA GLN A 485 0.72 -1.07 -33.76
C GLN A 485 1.32 -0.31 -34.94
N VAL A 486 2.65 -0.18 -34.94
CA VAL A 486 3.42 0.41 -36.03
C VAL A 486 4.58 -0.50 -36.44
N THR A 487 5.10 -0.29 -37.64
CA THR A 487 6.33 -0.94 -38.08
C THR A 487 7.54 -0.24 -37.43
N PRO A 488 8.68 -0.91 -37.25
CA PRO A 488 9.91 -0.30 -36.71
C PRO A 488 10.34 0.99 -37.44
N ASP A 489 10.05 1.11 -38.72
CA ASP A 489 10.38 2.31 -39.52
C ASP A 489 9.64 3.57 -39.04
N TYR A 490 8.51 3.44 -38.34
CA TYR A 490 7.80 4.59 -37.75
C TYR A 490 8.67 5.36 -36.74
N PHE A 491 9.50 4.65 -35.98
CA PHE A 491 10.35 5.25 -34.94
C PHE A 491 11.65 5.84 -35.52
N ARG A 492 12.00 5.41 -36.73
CA ARG A 492 13.25 5.81 -37.38
C ARG A 492 13.21 7.26 -37.82
N THR A 493 14.22 8.04 -37.42
CA THR A 493 14.50 9.37 -37.96
C THR A 493 15.92 9.41 -38.51
N GLU A 494 16.14 10.22 -39.56
CA GLU A 494 17.48 10.36 -40.16
C GLU A 494 18.46 10.97 -39.16
N GLU A 495 18.02 11.95 -38.36
CA GLU A 495 18.86 12.58 -37.34
C GLU A 495 19.39 11.54 -36.34
N ARG A 496 18.51 10.67 -35.79
CA ARG A 496 18.92 9.62 -34.84
C ARG A 496 19.77 8.55 -35.48
N TRP A 497 19.55 8.27 -36.77
CA TRP A 497 20.41 7.34 -37.51
C TRP A 497 21.81 7.89 -37.69
N GLN A 498 21.99 9.16 -38.04
CA GLN A 498 23.30 9.81 -38.14
C GLN A 498 24.02 9.82 -36.76
N GLN A 499 23.30 10.09 -35.68
CA GLN A 499 23.85 9.97 -34.31
C GLN A 499 24.38 8.56 -34.00
N LEU A 500 23.69 7.50 -34.45
CA LEU A 500 24.19 6.15 -34.28
C LEU A 500 25.47 5.90 -35.11
N LEU A 501 25.53 6.41 -36.36
CA LEU A 501 26.72 6.26 -37.21
C LEU A 501 27.91 7.02 -36.62
N GLU A 502 27.71 8.19 -36.05
CA GLU A 502 28.73 8.95 -35.32
C GLU A 502 29.18 8.17 -34.09
N TRP A 503 28.25 7.71 -33.26
CA TRP A 503 28.55 6.88 -32.11
C TRP A 503 29.36 5.62 -32.48
N ARG A 504 29.05 4.93 -33.59
CA ARG A 504 29.79 3.77 -34.07
C ARG A 504 31.21 4.11 -34.49
N ARG A 505 31.44 5.29 -35.08
CA ARG A 505 32.77 5.77 -35.45
C ARG A 505 33.63 6.08 -34.22
N ASP A 506 33.07 6.78 -33.25
CA ASP A 506 33.78 7.27 -32.07
C ASP A 506 34.04 6.15 -31.06
N ASN A 507 33.11 5.21 -30.93
CA ASN A 507 33.19 4.11 -29.97
C ASN A 507 33.80 2.81 -30.51
N ALA A 508 34.46 2.84 -31.67
CA ALA A 508 35.28 1.72 -32.10
C ALA A 508 36.42 1.37 -31.09
N LYS A 509 36.70 2.24 -30.12
CA LYS A 509 37.79 2.12 -29.14
C LYS A 509 37.39 2.29 -27.66
N LEU A 510 36.21 2.83 -27.27
CA LEU A 510 35.88 3.10 -25.87
C LEU A 510 34.36 3.02 -25.59
N LEU A 511 34.01 2.49 -24.41
CA LEU A 511 32.66 2.47 -23.84
C LEU A 511 32.37 3.82 -23.15
N ASP A 512 32.23 4.92 -23.90
CA ASP A 512 31.83 6.19 -23.31
C ASP A 512 30.32 6.45 -23.52
N PRO A 513 29.54 6.59 -22.45
CA PRO A 513 28.08 6.78 -22.52
C PRO A 513 27.63 8.24 -22.77
N THR A 514 28.52 9.16 -23.18
CA THR A 514 28.26 10.62 -23.12
C THR A 514 27.41 11.21 -24.23
N HIS A 515 26.96 10.45 -25.25
CA HIS A 515 26.28 11.04 -26.40
C HIS A 515 24.79 10.73 -26.49
N SER A 516 24.02 11.78 -26.70
CA SER A 516 22.59 11.82 -27.01
C SER A 516 21.68 11.16 -25.97
N ARG A 517 21.38 11.91 -24.94
CA ARG A 517 20.41 11.62 -23.90
C ARG A 517 19.14 12.43 -24.16
N GLY A 518 18.06 11.95 -23.72
CA GLY A 518 16.78 12.62 -23.69
C GLY A 518 15.75 11.60 -23.24
N THR A 519 14.76 12.06 -22.58
CA THR A 519 13.66 11.28 -22.04
C THR A 519 12.51 12.26 -21.94
N VAL A 520 11.30 11.87 -22.27
CA VAL A 520 10.14 12.74 -22.05
C VAL A 520 9.40 12.32 -20.79
N GLY A 521 8.76 13.27 -20.13
CA GLY A 521 7.92 12.94 -18.98
C GLY A 521 6.96 14.06 -18.64
N ALA A 522 6.00 13.71 -17.78
CA ALA A 522 5.00 14.62 -17.27
C ALA A 522 4.64 14.25 -15.83
N VAL A 523 4.30 15.27 -15.05
CA VAL A 523 3.68 15.15 -13.73
C VAL A 523 2.50 16.11 -13.67
N ALA A 524 1.41 15.69 -13.04
CA ALA A 524 0.21 16.51 -12.90
C ALA A 524 -0.46 16.33 -11.55
N ILE A 525 -1.16 17.37 -11.10
CA ILE A 525 -2.16 17.31 -10.04
C ILE A 525 -3.49 17.82 -10.61
N ASP A 526 -4.58 17.10 -10.36
CA ASP A 526 -5.91 17.47 -10.82
C ASP A 526 -6.71 18.26 -9.79
N VAL A 527 -7.91 18.69 -10.16
CA VAL A 527 -8.82 19.48 -9.28
C VAL A 527 -9.23 18.76 -8.00
N ASN A 528 -9.03 17.43 -7.93
CA ASN A 528 -9.33 16.61 -6.76
C ASN A 528 -8.08 16.42 -5.87
N GLY A 529 -6.93 17.00 -6.23
CA GLY A 529 -5.67 16.82 -5.51
C GLY A 529 -4.94 15.50 -5.80
N HIS A 530 -5.40 14.71 -6.77
CA HIS A 530 -4.73 13.49 -7.18
C HIS A 530 -3.54 13.78 -8.07
N VAL A 531 -2.38 13.21 -7.74
CA VAL A 531 -1.16 13.37 -8.53
C VAL A 531 -0.90 12.16 -9.43
N ALA A 532 -0.25 12.38 -10.56
CA ALA A 532 0.24 11.32 -11.43
C ALA A 532 1.60 11.68 -12.03
N ALA A 533 2.39 10.68 -12.37
CA ALA A 533 3.69 10.82 -13.05
C ALA A 533 3.80 9.80 -14.19
N GLY A 534 4.51 10.18 -15.24
CA GLY A 534 4.87 9.29 -16.33
C GLY A 534 6.18 9.69 -16.98
N THR A 535 6.88 8.71 -17.53
CA THR A 535 8.18 8.89 -18.20
C THR A 535 8.27 7.94 -19.40
N SER A 536 8.82 8.40 -20.53
CA SER A 536 8.98 7.59 -21.75
C SER A 536 10.28 7.91 -22.45
N THR A 537 10.96 6.91 -23.02
CA THR A 537 12.30 7.05 -23.60
C THR A 537 12.63 6.00 -24.64
N GLY A 538 13.56 6.34 -25.56
CA GLY A 538 14.33 5.39 -26.36
C GLY A 538 15.61 4.92 -25.68
N GLY A 539 15.96 5.44 -24.50
CA GLY A 539 17.20 5.16 -23.78
C GLY A 539 18.41 5.93 -24.30
N MET A 540 19.55 5.27 -24.45
CA MET A 540 20.83 5.84 -24.89
C MET A 540 21.17 5.38 -26.31
N THR A 541 21.77 6.28 -27.13
CA THR A 541 22.31 5.91 -28.44
C THR A 541 23.37 4.81 -28.28
N GLY A 542 23.24 3.76 -29.09
CA GLY A 542 24.16 2.64 -29.07
C GLY A 542 24.01 1.69 -27.88
N LYS A 543 22.91 1.77 -27.09
CA LYS A 543 22.66 0.82 -26.01
C LYS A 543 22.76 -0.64 -26.46
N ARG A 544 23.32 -1.51 -25.61
CA ARG A 544 23.58 -2.93 -25.88
C ARG A 544 22.93 -3.83 -24.84
N TRP A 545 22.92 -5.14 -25.16
CA TRP A 545 22.49 -6.20 -24.22
C TRP A 545 21.12 -6.02 -23.61
N GLY A 546 20.24 -5.26 -24.31
CA GLY A 546 18.91 -4.94 -23.77
C GLY A 546 18.94 -3.99 -22.58
N ARG A 547 19.87 -3.03 -22.57
CA ARG A 547 19.98 -2.03 -21.49
C ARG A 547 18.65 -1.32 -21.28
N ILE A 548 18.23 -1.28 -20.05
CA ILE A 548 17.07 -0.54 -19.53
C ILE A 548 17.59 0.56 -18.61
N GLY A 549 17.09 1.80 -18.77
CA GLY A 549 17.40 2.93 -17.92
C GLY A 549 16.40 3.07 -16.75
N ASP A 550 16.40 4.24 -16.14
CA ASP A 550 15.54 4.61 -15.00
C ASP A 550 14.07 4.78 -15.40
N SER A 551 13.78 5.19 -16.63
CA SER A 551 12.43 5.60 -17.06
C SER A 551 11.34 4.56 -16.80
N PRO A 552 11.51 3.24 -17.03
CA PRO A 552 10.50 2.25 -16.71
C PRO A 552 10.58 1.74 -15.25
N VAL A 553 11.53 2.22 -14.46
CA VAL A 553 11.75 1.76 -13.09
C VAL A 553 11.01 2.68 -12.11
N ILE A 554 9.91 2.18 -11.57
CA ILE A 554 9.13 2.90 -10.55
C ILE A 554 10.00 3.17 -9.31
N GLY A 555 10.03 4.44 -8.89
CA GLY A 555 10.90 4.91 -7.81
C GLY A 555 12.25 5.47 -8.28
N ALA A 556 12.70 5.14 -9.50
CA ALA A 556 13.92 5.70 -10.08
C ALA A 556 13.63 6.86 -11.05
N GLY A 557 12.95 6.58 -12.17
CA GLY A 557 12.59 7.57 -13.19
C GLY A 557 11.19 8.15 -13.03
N THR A 558 10.28 7.44 -12.38
CA THR A 558 8.86 7.81 -12.24
C THR A 558 8.38 7.46 -10.84
N TYR A 559 7.71 8.39 -10.18
CA TYR A 559 7.04 8.11 -8.92
C TYR A 559 5.88 9.09 -8.67
N ALA A 560 4.77 8.60 -8.10
CA ALA A 560 3.65 9.44 -7.68
C ALA A 560 2.99 8.91 -6.41
N ALA A 561 2.61 9.82 -5.51
CA ALA A 561 1.91 9.52 -4.28
C ALA A 561 1.08 10.71 -3.83
N ASP A 562 -0.23 10.55 -3.72
CA ASP A 562 -1.13 11.59 -3.25
C ASP A 562 -0.72 12.15 -1.88
N GLY A 563 -0.94 13.45 -1.70
CA GLY A 563 -0.55 14.16 -0.48
C GLY A 563 0.95 14.32 -0.29
N ASN A 564 1.77 13.79 -1.22
CA ASN A 564 3.23 13.87 -1.16
C ASN A 564 3.79 14.54 -2.41
N CYS A 565 4.01 13.79 -3.49
CA CYS A 565 4.58 14.35 -4.72
C CYS A 565 4.35 13.48 -5.97
N ALA A 566 4.62 14.07 -7.14
CA ALA A 566 4.85 13.35 -8.40
C ALA A 566 6.17 13.80 -9.03
N VAL A 567 6.94 12.83 -9.56
CA VAL A 567 8.30 13.04 -10.08
C VAL A 567 8.48 12.31 -11.40
N SER A 568 9.10 12.97 -12.38
CA SER A 568 9.65 12.35 -13.58
C SER A 568 11.09 12.81 -13.78
N ALA A 569 11.98 11.86 -14.10
CA ALA A 569 13.42 12.07 -14.20
C ALA A 569 13.95 11.87 -15.63
N THR A 570 15.08 12.49 -15.91
CA THR A 570 15.80 12.39 -17.18
C THR A 570 17.29 12.58 -16.96
N GLY A 571 18.15 11.74 -17.56
CA GLY A 571 19.61 11.87 -17.41
C GLY A 571 20.33 10.53 -17.53
N SER A 572 21.42 10.39 -16.78
CA SER A 572 22.22 9.16 -16.68
C SER A 572 21.50 8.10 -15.85
N GLY A 573 20.64 7.32 -16.50
CA GLY A 573 19.70 6.40 -15.86
C GLY A 573 20.29 5.47 -14.81
N GLU A 574 21.50 5.01 -14.99
CA GLU A 574 22.24 4.14 -14.06
C GLU A 574 22.37 4.77 -12.66
N TYR A 575 22.57 6.08 -12.58
CA TYR A 575 22.71 6.80 -11.32
C TYR A 575 21.35 7.07 -10.68
N PHE A 576 20.32 7.36 -11.48
CA PHE A 576 18.95 7.53 -11.00
C PHE A 576 18.39 6.21 -10.43
N ILE A 577 18.71 5.06 -11.05
CA ILE A 577 18.37 3.73 -10.52
C ILE A 577 19.08 3.49 -9.18
N ARG A 578 20.40 3.70 -9.12
CA ARG A 578 21.21 3.46 -7.91
C ARG A 578 20.79 4.31 -6.73
N ALA A 579 20.32 5.54 -6.99
CA ALA A 579 19.83 6.46 -5.96
C ALA A 579 18.34 6.29 -5.66
N SER A 580 17.58 5.52 -6.45
CA SER A 580 16.10 5.50 -6.40
C SER A 580 15.51 6.92 -6.43
N ALA A 581 15.98 7.75 -7.36
CA ALA A 581 15.94 9.21 -7.29
C ALA A 581 14.52 9.78 -7.19
N ALA A 582 13.55 9.27 -7.97
CA ALA A 582 12.18 9.77 -7.93
C ALA A 582 11.51 9.47 -6.57
N ARG A 583 11.76 8.30 -6.00
CA ARG A 583 11.27 7.93 -4.66
C ARG A 583 11.97 8.73 -3.57
N GLN A 584 13.30 8.85 -3.63
CA GLN A 584 14.10 9.62 -2.66
C GLN A 584 13.59 11.07 -2.53
N LEU A 585 13.26 11.72 -3.65
CA LEU A 585 12.72 13.08 -3.64
C LEU A 585 11.41 13.15 -2.85
N CYS A 586 10.48 12.24 -3.11
CA CYS A 586 9.21 12.20 -2.40
C CYS A 586 9.38 11.85 -0.91
N ASP A 587 10.33 10.97 -0.58
CA ASP A 587 10.63 10.60 0.81
C ASP A 587 11.19 11.79 1.61
N ARG A 588 12.01 12.66 0.99
CA ARG A 588 12.49 13.90 1.60
C ARG A 588 11.35 14.85 1.95
N ILE A 589 10.34 14.97 1.09
CA ILE A 589 9.14 15.76 1.37
C ILE A 589 8.35 15.13 2.51
N ALA A 590 8.07 13.82 2.42
CA ALA A 590 7.20 13.12 3.36
C ALA A 590 7.80 13.01 4.76
N TRP A 591 9.11 12.73 4.87
CA TRP A 591 9.72 12.38 6.15
C TRP A 591 10.50 13.51 6.78
N HIS A 592 11.04 14.44 5.96
CA HIS A 592 11.81 15.57 6.47
C HIS A 592 11.06 16.91 6.37
N GLY A 593 9.87 16.93 5.74
CA GLY A 593 9.09 18.16 5.58
C GLY A 593 9.75 19.17 4.66
N GLU A 594 10.65 18.74 3.79
CA GLU A 594 11.33 19.62 2.84
C GLU A 594 10.33 20.15 1.80
N SER A 595 10.56 21.37 1.30
CA SER A 595 9.84 21.85 0.12
C SER A 595 10.21 21.01 -1.10
N VAL A 596 9.31 20.90 -2.08
CA VAL A 596 9.58 20.16 -3.33
C VAL A 596 10.82 20.70 -4.04
N ARG A 597 11.10 22.00 -3.96
CA ARG A 597 12.29 22.65 -4.54
C ARG A 597 13.58 22.21 -3.82
N SER A 598 13.58 22.19 -2.48
CA SER A 598 14.73 21.72 -1.69
C SER A 598 15.00 20.25 -1.92
N ALA A 599 13.95 19.41 -1.90
CA ALA A 599 14.04 17.97 -2.11
C ALA A 599 14.58 17.65 -3.52
N ALA A 600 14.10 18.35 -4.55
CA ALA A 600 14.58 18.19 -5.93
C ALA A 600 16.06 18.60 -6.08
N ALA A 601 16.45 19.74 -5.51
CA ALA A 601 17.85 20.20 -5.55
C ALA A 601 18.79 19.22 -4.83
N ALA A 602 18.41 18.73 -3.65
CA ALA A 602 19.20 17.76 -2.89
C ALA A 602 19.31 16.39 -3.60
N THR A 603 18.25 15.97 -4.27
CA THR A 603 18.28 14.72 -5.05
C THR A 603 19.23 14.82 -6.23
N ILE A 604 19.20 15.94 -6.97
CA ILE A 604 20.12 16.15 -8.10
C ILE A 604 21.58 16.35 -7.61
N ALA A 605 21.79 16.99 -6.47
CA ALA A 605 23.12 17.07 -5.86
C ALA A 605 23.68 15.66 -5.56
N ASN A 606 22.87 14.80 -4.93
CA ASN A 606 23.24 13.39 -4.69
C ASN A 606 23.56 12.62 -5.98
N ILE A 607 22.81 12.86 -7.07
CA ILE A 607 23.14 12.28 -8.39
C ILE A 607 24.51 12.77 -8.86
N GLY A 608 24.82 14.05 -8.70
CA GLY A 608 26.15 14.62 -9.04
C GLY A 608 27.27 14.04 -8.19
N ASP A 609 27.06 13.88 -6.88
CA ASP A 609 28.05 13.33 -5.94
C ASP A 609 28.48 11.91 -6.29
N ILE A 610 27.59 11.10 -6.86
CA ILE A 610 27.87 9.74 -7.31
C ILE A 610 28.33 9.66 -8.78
N GLY A 611 28.52 10.83 -9.44
CA GLY A 611 29.07 10.96 -10.79
C GLY A 611 28.03 10.99 -11.92
N GLY A 612 26.74 11.17 -11.62
CA GLY A 612 25.67 11.24 -12.60
C GLY A 612 25.30 12.68 -12.99
N ASP A 613 24.61 12.83 -14.11
CA ASP A 613 24.06 14.08 -14.59
C ASP A 613 22.62 13.92 -15.07
N GLY A 614 21.85 14.99 -15.06
CA GLY A 614 20.48 15.02 -15.53
C GLY A 614 19.60 16.04 -14.82
N GLY A 615 18.31 15.75 -14.76
CA GLY A 615 17.34 16.62 -14.09
C GLY A 615 16.05 15.89 -13.72
N VAL A 616 15.25 16.55 -12.91
CA VAL A 616 13.91 16.11 -12.52
C VAL A 616 12.92 17.23 -12.68
N ILE A 617 11.68 16.86 -13.00
CA ILE A 617 10.49 17.68 -12.77
C ILE A 617 9.71 17.08 -11.61
N ALA A 618 9.20 17.92 -10.74
CA ALA A 618 8.40 17.46 -9.61
C ALA A 618 7.30 18.47 -9.26
N ILE A 619 6.20 17.92 -8.72
CA ILE A 619 5.18 18.71 -8.02
C ILE A 619 4.93 18.08 -6.66
N ASP A 620 4.59 18.91 -5.67
CA ASP A 620 4.11 18.38 -4.38
C ASP A 620 2.57 18.23 -4.37
N GLY A 621 2.03 17.74 -3.25
CA GLY A 621 0.59 17.57 -3.06
C GLY A 621 -0.21 18.89 -3.00
N LYS A 622 0.45 20.04 -3.06
CA LYS A 622 -0.19 21.37 -3.15
C LYS A 622 -0.17 21.94 -4.56
N GLY A 623 0.56 21.29 -5.47
CA GLY A 623 0.78 21.76 -6.84
C GLY A 623 1.98 22.71 -6.99
N ASP A 624 2.82 22.87 -5.96
CA ASP A 624 4.07 23.61 -6.05
C ASP A 624 5.05 22.89 -6.97
N ILE A 625 5.70 23.63 -7.86
CA ILE A 625 6.53 23.10 -8.94
C ILE A 625 8.03 23.17 -8.57
N ALA A 626 8.76 22.12 -8.91
CA ALA A 626 10.22 22.11 -8.90
C ALA A 626 10.81 21.64 -10.22
N PHE A 627 11.88 22.31 -10.63
CA PHE A 627 12.84 21.87 -11.63
C PHE A 627 14.21 21.84 -10.97
N ALA A 628 14.91 20.73 -11.06
CA ALA A 628 16.29 20.64 -10.65
C ALA A 628 17.11 19.90 -11.70
N MET A 629 18.30 20.42 -12.02
CA MET A 629 19.24 19.83 -12.99
C MET A 629 20.68 20.22 -12.64
N ASN A 630 21.61 19.33 -12.94
CA ASN A 630 23.05 19.59 -12.94
C ASN A 630 23.66 19.55 -14.35
N SER A 631 22.82 19.57 -15.38
CA SER A 631 23.18 19.75 -16.79
C SER A 631 22.96 21.21 -17.24
N SER A 632 23.53 21.63 -18.39
CA SER A 632 23.40 22.98 -18.91
C SER A 632 21.99 23.35 -19.40
N GLY A 633 21.12 22.35 -19.64
CA GLY A 633 19.74 22.59 -20.03
C GLY A 633 18.81 21.40 -19.83
N MET A 634 17.53 21.70 -19.84
CA MET A 634 16.43 20.73 -19.85
C MET A 634 15.26 21.34 -20.63
N TYR A 635 14.81 20.66 -21.66
CA TYR A 635 13.55 20.99 -22.31
C TYR A 635 12.43 20.78 -21.31
N ARG A 636 11.76 21.86 -20.90
CA ARG A 636 10.75 21.82 -19.84
C ARG A 636 9.63 22.80 -20.07
N GLY A 637 8.48 22.54 -19.46
CA GLY A 637 7.36 23.45 -19.51
C GLY A 637 6.35 23.17 -18.40
N TRP A 638 5.53 24.15 -18.12
CA TRP A 638 4.47 24.07 -17.13
C TRP A 638 3.26 24.91 -17.49
N VAL A 639 2.13 24.53 -16.96
CA VAL A 639 0.87 25.26 -17.02
C VAL A 639 0.06 24.96 -15.77
N THR A 640 -0.60 25.98 -15.23
CA THR A 640 -1.51 25.85 -14.09
C THR A 640 -2.91 26.32 -14.47
N SER A 641 -3.89 26.10 -13.59
CA SER A 641 -5.24 26.67 -13.75
C SER A 641 -5.22 28.21 -13.91
N ASP A 642 -4.22 28.87 -13.35
CA ASP A 642 -4.12 30.32 -13.21
C ASP A 642 -3.06 30.95 -14.14
N SER A 643 -2.31 30.13 -14.89
CA SER A 643 -1.21 30.61 -15.74
C SER A 643 -1.26 30.04 -17.17
N ALA A 644 -0.72 30.82 -18.12
CA ALA A 644 -0.53 30.32 -19.48
C ALA A 644 0.63 29.31 -19.57
N ALA A 645 0.59 28.43 -20.58
CA ALA A 645 1.65 27.48 -20.87
C ALA A 645 3.00 28.19 -21.11
N THR A 646 3.96 27.90 -20.27
CA THR A 646 5.33 28.47 -20.29
C THR A 646 6.32 27.35 -20.60
N THR A 647 7.38 27.67 -21.34
CA THR A 647 8.45 26.73 -21.69
C THR A 647 9.83 27.34 -21.44
N ALA A 648 10.77 26.50 -21.02
CA ALA A 648 12.16 26.85 -20.83
C ALA A 648 13.08 25.71 -21.34
N ILE A 649 14.30 26.07 -21.72
CA ILE A 649 15.29 25.13 -22.26
C ILE A 649 16.59 25.22 -21.44
N TYR A 650 17.13 26.41 -21.30
CA TYR A 650 18.45 26.63 -20.70
C TYR A 650 18.35 26.74 -19.17
N SER A 651 19.42 26.35 -18.48
CA SER A 651 19.46 26.34 -17.00
C SER A 651 19.27 27.74 -16.38
N ASN A 652 19.65 28.80 -17.09
CA ASN A 652 19.52 30.18 -16.63
C ASN A 652 18.17 30.85 -16.99
N GLU A 653 17.24 30.14 -17.59
CA GLU A 653 15.87 30.64 -17.81
C GLU A 653 15.05 30.50 -16.52
N PRO A 654 14.18 31.51 -16.23
CA PRO A 654 13.38 31.48 -15.00
C PRO A 654 12.46 30.25 -14.97
N GLY A 655 12.27 29.74 -13.77
CA GLY A 655 11.26 28.73 -13.46
C GLY A 655 9.94 29.38 -13.00
N PRO A 656 8.95 28.59 -12.60
CA PRO A 656 7.73 29.08 -11.95
C PRO A 656 8.10 29.77 -10.62
N GLU A 657 7.43 30.89 -10.35
CA GLU A 657 7.59 31.65 -9.10
C GLU A 657 7.09 30.87 -7.87
#